data_631a9a88b7d07df327cae7b1a1624e76
#
_entry.id   631a9a88b7d07df327cae7b1a1624e76
#
_cell.length_a   1.000
_cell.length_b   1.000
_cell.length_c   1.000
_cell.angle_alpha   90.00
_cell.angle_beta   90.00
_cell.angle_gamma   90.00
#
_symmetry.space_group_name_H-M   'P 1'
#
loop_
_entity.id
_entity.type
_entity.pdbx_description
1 polymer ?
#
loop_
_entity_poly.entity_id
_entity_poly.type
_entity_poly.pdbx_seq_one_letter_code
_entity_poly.pdbx_strand_id
1 'polypeptide(L)'
;MEKVFSIKGMSCDGCRSKVEKKLNEIEGISATVQLDPPVAKIHSERDFSEEELQKKLEEAGNYSIEHETPKSGCCSAPAGNSLPAVGSLKKEAAKHTKEKSSCCSATNHQHHHNIVPADKISPSGQYICPMKCEGEKIYNEPGRCPVCGMFLAPIEEVNTPVKEEKVSCCSGGHHHHTEKPKVTSSSAGKYYCPMHCEGDKLYDNPGSCPVCGMNLEKIPELKKRVQYTCPMHPEIIQDGPGSCPICGMDLVPMEPTEEEDATYKDLLKKFWISVGFTVPVFILAMGGMIPGNPISRILSPEANGWIQLGLTVPVVFYTAWMFFERAWTSFKTWKLNMFSLIGLGAGAAFIYSVVALIFPDIVPHELKEHHGGANLYFESVGVILTLVLLGQLMEAKAHSRTNSAIKELIKLSPTEATLVENGQDKKISVDDIQLGNILKVKPGDKIPVDGKITEGYSTIDESMITGEPVPVDKKEGDSVTSGTINGNRTFLMEAERVGEETLLSQIIHMVNEASRSKAPIQKLTDKVSAIFVPVVVLIAILAFVVWSIWGPDPKFVYAFACLLAVLIVACPCALGLATPMSVMVGIGKGAKNGILIKNAEALENLNKVNVLVTDKTGTLTEGKPVVQKVGTFNQYTESEVLQFAANLNQNSTHPLAEAIIKKAKEKGLSLEQASNFENISGKGVSGQTGGKEVLVGNESLLKQYNITIDQTIAEQITAEQEQGKTVSFVTIDHNIAGYVAITDPIKVTSKEAVHQLMQMGVDVVMITGDNSKTAKAVADSLGIKHYIAQTLPEDKLNEIKKLQEAGKIVAMAGDGINDAPALAQSDIGIAMGTGTDVAIESAEITLLKGDLKGIVKAKVLSHKLVRNIKQNLLFAFLYNVLGIPIAAGILYPSMGILLSPMIAAAAMSFSSVSVIVNSLRLNSAKL
;
A
#
# COMPACT_ATOMS: atom_id res chain seq x y z
N MET A 1 0.66 16.28 -41.14
CA MET A 1 1.87 16.58 -40.30
C MET A 1 1.77 15.83 -39.00
N GLU A 2 2.89 15.26 -38.53
CA GLU A 2 2.96 14.63 -37.21
C GLU A 2 3.87 15.49 -36.33
N LYS A 3 3.37 15.91 -35.17
CA LYS A 3 4.15 16.65 -34.17
C LYS A 3 3.98 15.97 -32.80
N VAL A 4 5.02 16.00 -31.98
CA VAL A 4 5.05 15.44 -30.65
C VAL A 4 5.27 16.57 -29.64
N PHE A 5 4.40 16.64 -28.62
CA PHE A 5 4.47 17.65 -27.57
C PHE A 5 4.58 16.98 -26.22
N SER A 6 5.47 17.47 -25.36
CA SER A 6 5.52 17.09 -23.94
C SER A 6 4.43 17.82 -23.17
N ILE A 7 3.63 17.09 -22.35
CA ILE A 7 2.49 17.67 -21.61
C ILE A 7 2.73 17.57 -20.11
N LYS A 8 2.82 18.73 -19.47
CA LYS A 8 2.96 18.81 -18.02
C LYS A 8 1.61 18.74 -17.31
N GLY A 9 1.57 18.09 -16.12
CA GLY A 9 0.39 18.01 -15.29
C GLY A 9 -0.37 16.69 -15.37
N MET A 10 0.02 15.76 -16.24
CA MET A 10 -0.54 14.40 -16.28
C MET A 10 0.12 13.50 -15.24
N SER A 11 -0.67 12.88 -14.37
CA SER A 11 -0.19 12.02 -13.29
C SER A 11 -0.89 10.65 -13.23
N CYS A 12 -1.93 10.43 -14.05
CA CYS A 12 -2.70 9.18 -14.05
C CYS A 12 -3.37 8.94 -15.39
N ASP A 13 -3.82 7.70 -15.64
CA ASP A 13 -4.48 7.32 -16.89
C ASP A 13 -5.81 8.07 -17.13
N GLY A 14 -6.50 8.47 -16.07
CA GLY A 14 -7.66 9.36 -16.16
C GLY A 14 -7.32 10.77 -16.68
N CYS A 15 -6.12 11.29 -16.34
CA CYS A 15 -5.58 12.54 -16.87
C CYS A 15 -5.26 12.39 -18.36
N ARG A 16 -4.57 11.29 -18.72
CA ARG A 16 -4.24 10.94 -20.11
C ARG A 16 -5.49 10.90 -21.00
N SER A 17 -6.51 10.14 -20.58
CA SER A 17 -7.76 10.00 -21.34
C SER A 17 -8.53 11.31 -21.49
N LYS A 18 -8.50 12.19 -20.49
CA LYS A 18 -9.13 13.52 -20.58
C LYS A 18 -8.41 14.41 -21.59
N VAL A 19 -7.09 14.45 -21.53
CA VAL A 19 -6.26 15.23 -22.46
C VAL A 19 -6.45 14.72 -23.89
N GLU A 20 -6.37 13.41 -24.10
CA GLU A 20 -6.56 12.76 -25.41
C GLU A 20 -7.93 13.06 -26.01
N LYS A 21 -9.00 12.96 -25.21
CA LYS A 21 -10.35 13.27 -25.61
C LYS A 21 -10.50 14.75 -26.03
N LYS A 22 -9.94 15.68 -25.25
CA LYS A 22 -10.03 17.12 -25.53
C LYS A 22 -9.22 17.55 -26.76
N LEU A 23 -8.06 16.95 -26.97
CA LEU A 23 -7.29 17.20 -28.19
C LEU A 23 -8.00 16.66 -29.44
N ASN A 24 -8.67 15.52 -29.34
CA ASN A 24 -9.47 14.92 -30.42
C ASN A 24 -10.81 15.64 -30.68
N GLU A 25 -11.24 16.58 -29.82
CA GLU A 25 -12.40 17.46 -30.07
C GLU A 25 -12.06 18.58 -31.08
N ILE A 26 -10.78 18.78 -31.44
CA ILE A 26 -10.38 19.79 -32.41
C ILE A 26 -10.56 19.22 -33.83
N GLU A 27 -11.31 19.88 -34.67
CA GLU A 27 -11.67 19.42 -36.00
C GLU A 27 -10.40 19.32 -36.91
N GLY A 28 -10.17 18.12 -37.47
CA GLY A 28 -9.02 17.83 -38.31
C GLY A 28 -7.73 17.45 -37.56
N ILE A 29 -7.81 17.17 -36.26
CA ILE A 29 -6.69 16.69 -35.45
C ILE A 29 -7.01 15.29 -34.91
N SER A 30 -6.03 14.37 -34.98
CA SER A 30 -6.04 13.09 -34.31
C SER A 30 -4.85 13.03 -33.34
N ALA A 31 -5.13 12.95 -32.04
CA ALA A 31 -4.13 12.95 -31.00
C ALA A 31 -4.10 11.60 -30.26
N THR A 32 -2.90 11.06 -30.04
CA THR A 32 -2.65 9.92 -29.16
C THR A 32 -1.76 10.38 -28.02
N VAL A 33 -2.18 10.15 -26.78
CA VAL A 33 -1.47 10.63 -25.59
C VAL A 33 -0.89 9.47 -24.80
N GLN A 34 0.40 9.56 -24.44
CA GLN A 34 1.11 8.64 -23.55
C GLN A 34 1.32 9.29 -22.19
N LEU A 35 1.36 8.49 -21.14
CA LEU A 35 1.55 8.96 -19.77
C LEU A 35 3.04 8.93 -19.37
N ASP A 36 3.79 7.93 -19.84
CA ASP A 36 5.22 7.79 -19.56
C ASP A 36 6.00 7.44 -20.84
N PRO A 37 6.82 8.36 -21.37
CA PRO A 37 6.88 9.78 -21.00
C PRO A 37 5.58 10.53 -21.32
N PRO A 38 5.25 11.64 -20.60
CA PRO A 38 3.99 12.35 -20.75
C PRO A 38 3.98 13.18 -22.04
N VAL A 39 3.67 12.53 -23.16
CA VAL A 39 3.69 13.16 -24.50
C VAL A 39 2.38 12.95 -25.26
N ALA A 40 2.01 13.95 -26.08
CA ALA A 40 0.95 13.84 -27.05
C ALA A 40 1.53 13.82 -28.46
N LYS A 41 1.21 12.79 -29.24
CA LYS A 41 1.48 12.71 -30.68
C LYS A 41 0.25 13.19 -31.42
N ILE A 42 0.40 14.24 -32.19
CA ILE A 42 -0.68 14.89 -32.94
C ILE A 42 -0.49 14.68 -34.41
N HIS A 43 -1.48 14.06 -35.04
CA HIS A 43 -1.55 13.91 -36.49
C HIS A 43 -2.61 14.85 -37.06
N SER A 44 -2.26 15.75 -37.97
CA SER A 44 -3.21 16.70 -38.55
C SER A 44 -2.98 16.89 -40.05
N GLU A 45 -4.07 17.04 -40.78
CA GLU A 45 -4.09 17.36 -42.21
C GLU A 45 -4.06 18.88 -42.46
N ARG A 46 -4.28 19.71 -41.46
CA ARG A 46 -4.24 21.18 -41.46
C ARG A 46 -3.10 21.72 -40.58
N ASP A 47 -2.65 22.94 -40.87
CA ASP A 47 -1.79 23.67 -39.93
C ASP A 47 -2.57 24.08 -38.68
N PHE A 48 -1.97 23.86 -37.51
CA PHE A 48 -2.52 24.23 -36.20
C PHE A 48 -1.49 25.00 -35.38
N SER A 49 -1.97 25.93 -34.53
CA SER A 49 -1.12 26.68 -33.62
C SER A 49 -1.01 26.00 -32.26
N GLU A 50 0.13 26.16 -31.59
CA GLU A 50 0.34 25.68 -30.24
C GLU A 50 -0.61 26.33 -29.23
N GLU A 51 -1.02 27.57 -29.49
CA GLU A 51 -2.02 28.30 -28.68
C GLU A 51 -3.41 27.64 -28.72
N GLU A 52 -3.80 27.10 -29.89
CA GLU A 52 -5.05 26.36 -30.05
C GLU A 52 -5.05 25.07 -29.22
N LEU A 53 -3.93 24.35 -29.21
CA LEU A 53 -3.73 23.14 -28.41
C LEU A 53 -3.70 23.47 -26.91
N GLN A 54 -2.94 24.51 -26.51
CA GLN A 54 -2.81 24.94 -25.13
C GLN A 54 -4.18 25.32 -24.53
N LYS A 55 -5.00 26.05 -25.28
CA LYS A 55 -6.35 26.44 -24.87
C LYS A 55 -7.25 25.22 -24.61
N LYS A 56 -7.15 24.17 -25.43
CA LYS A 56 -7.91 22.92 -25.24
C LYS A 56 -7.38 22.09 -24.07
N LEU A 57 -6.08 22.15 -23.81
CA LEU A 57 -5.49 21.52 -22.62
C LEU A 57 -5.96 22.20 -21.32
N GLU A 58 -6.10 23.51 -21.30
CA GLU A 58 -6.65 24.27 -20.18
C GLU A 58 -8.12 23.96 -19.92
N GLU A 59 -8.92 23.70 -20.97
CA GLU A 59 -10.31 23.22 -20.84
C GLU A 59 -10.39 21.80 -20.23
N ALA A 60 -9.33 20.98 -20.41
CA ALA A 60 -9.27 19.65 -19.81
C ALA A 60 -8.84 19.67 -18.34
N GLY A 61 -8.14 20.72 -17.89
CA GLY A 61 -7.62 20.89 -16.53
C GLY A 61 -6.32 21.69 -16.51
N ASN A 62 -5.56 21.56 -15.43
CA ASN A 62 -4.25 22.24 -15.28
C ASN A 62 -3.14 21.51 -16.09
N TYR A 63 -3.27 21.48 -17.40
CA TYR A 63 -2.29 20.87 -18.30
C TYR A 63 -1.64 21.94 -19.21
N SER A 64 -0.34 21.80 -19.46
CA SER A 64 0.41 22.74 -20.32
C SER A 64 1.42 22.03 -21.21
N ILE A 65 1.70 22.61 -22.38
CA ILE A 65 2.75 22.16 -23.27
C ILE A 65 4.11 22.61 -22.72
N GLU A 66 5.08 21.69 -22.61
CA GLU A 66 6.44 21.96 -22.14
C GLU A 66 7.38 22.13 -23.37
N HIS A 67 8.04 23.28 -23.45
CA HIS A 67 9.06 23.52 -24.48
C HIS A 67 10.40 22.95 -23.98
N GLU A 68 10.91 21.90 -24.61
CA GLU A 68 12.28 21.42 -24.36
C GLU A 68 13.30 22.40 -24.84
N THR A 69 14.05 23.02 -23.92
CA THR A 69 15.34 23.63 -24.24
C THR A 69 16.40 22.52 -24.33
N PRO A 70 17.18 22.43 -25.43
CA PRO A 70 18.12 21.32 -25.62
C PRO A 70 19.27 21.39 -24.61
N LYS A 71 19.39 20.38 -23.75
CA LYS A 71 20.59 20.15 -22.94
C LYS A 71 21.70 19.56 -23.81
N SER A 72 22.78 20.32 -23.98
CA SER A 72 24.04 19.89 -24.60
C SER A 72 24.73 18.79 -23.79
N GLY A 73 25.02 17.69 -24.44
CA GLY A 73 25.86 16.62 -23.90
C GLY A 73 26.68 15.98 -25.01
N CYS A 74 27.99 16.05 -24.87
CA CYS A 74 29.08 15.79 -25.82
C CYS A 74 29.17 14.39 -26.43
N CYS A 75 29.84 14.43 -27.64
CA CYS A 75 30.70 13.45 -28.33
C CYS A 75 30.01 12.41 -29.20
N SER A 76 30.26 12.24 -30.44
CA SER A 76 31.33 12.47 -31.43
C SER A 76 30.82 12.18 -32.84
N ALA A 77 31.37 12.92 -33.81
CA ALA A 77 31.09 12.90 -35.27
C ALA A 77 31.65 11.64 -35.96
N PRO A 78 31.48 11.35 -37.28
CA PRO A 78 31.66 12.36 -38.35
C PRO A 78 30.77 12.29 -39.63
N ALA A 79 30.65 13.44 -40.25
CA ALA A 79 30.79 13.81 -41.66
C ALA A 79 29.75 13.46 -42.75
N GLY A 80 29.32 14.51 -43.44
CA GLY A 80 28.96 14.45 -44.85
C GLY A 80 27.96 15.47 -45.38
N ASN A 81 28.48 16.69 -45.76
CA ASN A 81 28.09 17.58 -46.85
C ASN A 81 26.60 17.78 -47.21
N SER A 82 26.05 18.92 -47.36
CA SER A 82 26.43 20.14 -48.14
C SER A 82 25.37 21.24 -47.98
N LEU A 83 25.87 22.48 -47.92
CA LEU A 83 25.19 23.77 -48.05
C LEU A 83 24.78 24.02 -49.53
N PRO A 84 24.10 25.15 -49.96
CA PRO A 84 23.82 26.45 -49.33
C PRO A 84 22.37 26.98 -49.60
N ALA A 85 21.84 28.12 -49.28
CA ALA A 85 22.24 29.45 -48.87
C ALA A 85 21.03 30.42 -48.89
N VAL A 86 21.10 31.45 -48.02
CA VAL A 86 20.82 32.90 -48.27
C VAL A 86 19.39 33.46 -48.16
N GLY A 87 19.31 34.46 -47.32
CA GLY A 87 18.50 35.67 -47.48
C GLY A 87 17.57 35.97 -46.28
N SER A 88 17.91 36.75 -45.41
CA SER A 88 18.18 38.16 -45.14
C SER A 88 16.95 39.01 -44.81
N LEU A 89 17.05 39.63 -43.63
CA LEU A 89 16.77 41.01 -43.28
C LEU A 89 15.41 41.46 -42.69
N LYS A 90 15.61 42.08 -41.55
CA LYS A 90 15.08 43.34 -40.95
C LYS A 90 13.80 43.24 -40.11
N LYS A 91 13.98 43.53 -38.78
CA LYS A 91 13.85 44.81 -38.03
C LYS A 91 12.47 45.46 -38.12
N GLU A 92 11.82 45.63 -36.96
CA GLU A 92 11.53 46.85 -36.19
C GLU A 92 10.40 46.51 -35.15
N ALA A 93 10.63 46.69 -33.95
CA ALA A 93 10.56 47.78 -32.97
C ALA A 93 9.15 48.37 -32.73
N ALA A 94 8.79 48.30 -31.47
CA ALA A 94 8.17 49.35 -30.67
C ALA A 94 6.75 49.18 -30.16
N LYS A 95 6.67 49.17 -28.85
CA LYS A 95 5.94 50.03 -27.92
C LYS A 95 4.51 49.67 -27.46
N HIS A 96 4.47 49.60 -26.12
CA HIS A 96 3.43 50.11 -25.14
C HIS A 96 2.01 49.55 -25.26
N THR A 97 1.38 49.13 -24.22
CA THR A 97 1.05 49.84 -22.95
C THR A 97 0.37 48.88 -21.96
N LYS A 98 0.48 49.25 -20.71
CA LYS A 98 -0.18 48.78 -19.51
C LYS A 98 -1.69 48.56 -19.64
N GLU A 99 -2.25 47.53 -18.92
CA GLU A 99 -3.20 47.86 -17.86
C GLU A 99 -3.47 46.70 -16.90
N LYS A 100 -3.78 47.09 -15.68
CA LYS A 100 -4.01 46.34 -14.45
C LYS A 100 -5.43 45.77 -14.40
N SER A 101 -5.59 44.67 -13.71
CA SER A 101 -6.55 44.50 -12.57
C SER A 101 -6.45 43.08 -12.04
N SER A 102 -6.01 42.87 -10.85
CA SER A 102 -6.71 42.95 -9.56
C SER A 102 -7.81 41.91 -9.42
N CYS A 103 -7.60 40.89 -8.63
CA CYS A 103 -8.41 40.66 -7.44
C CYS A 103 -7.77 39.62 -6.52
N CYS A 104 -7.48 40.07 -5.34
CA CYS A 104 -7.02 39.32 -4.16
C CYS A 104 -8.20 38.73 -3.42
N SER A 105 -7.96 37.64 -2.73
CA SER A 105 -8.54 37.46 -1.40
C SER A 105 -7.51 36.80 -0.51
N ALA A 106 -7.18 37.50 0.54
CA ALA A 106 -6.23 37.13 1.56
C ALA A 106 -6.85 36.16 2.58
N THR A 107 -6.04 35.26 3.07
CA THR A 107 -6.20 34.75 4.43
C THR A 107 -4.84 34.77 5.14
N ASN A 108 -4.88 35.44 6.26
CA ASN A 108 -3.78 35.66 7.19
C ASN A 108 -3.21 34.34 7.72
N HIS A 109 -1.88 34.21 7.64
CA HIS A 109 -1.11 33.49 8.64
C HIS A 109 0.08 34.39 9.07
N GLN A 110 0.06 34.71 10.33
CA GLN A 110 1.14 35.42 11.01
C GLN A 110 2.38 34.52 11.05
N HIS A 111 3.43 34.94 10.36
CA HIS A 111 4.78 34.47 10.62
C HIS A 111 5.58 35.63 11.26
N HIS A 112 6.15 35.33 12.41
CA HIS A 112 7.05 36.19 13.12
C HIS A 112 8.19 36.68 12.22
N HIS A 113 8.27 37.97 12.04
CA HIS A 113 9.38 38.65 11.39
C HIS A 113 10.63 38.63 12.27
N ASN A 114 11.65 37.90 11.89
CA ASN A 114 13.00 38.18 12.29
C ASN A 114 13.54 39.29 11.38
N ILE A 115 13.66 40.47 11.92
CA ILE A 115 14.30 41.61 11.28
C ILE A 115 15.82 41.35 11.32
N VAL A 116 16.41 41.11 10.14
CA VAL A 116 17.87 41.12 9.97
C VAL A 116 18.31 42.56 9.72
N PRO A 117 19.33 43.07 10.46
CA PRO A 117 19.80 44.47 10.36
C PRO A 117 20.38 44.74 8.96
N ALA A 118 20.20 45.99 8.53
CA ALA A 118 20.60 46.52 7.23
C ALA A 118 22.08 46.90 7.16
N ASP A 119 23.03 46.04 7.51
CA ASP A 119 24.47 46.36 7.49
C ASP A 119 25.32 45.24 6.90
N LYS A 120 25.02 44.84 5.66
CA LYS A 120 26.00 44.13 4.83
C LYS A 120 26.03 44.73 3.44
N ILE A 121 26.87 45.76 3.30
CA ILE A 121 27.21 46.36 2.03
C ILE A 121 28.37 45.53 1.44
N SER A 122 28.17 44.95 0.24
CA SER A 122 29.24 44.26 -0.47
C SER A 122 30.37 45.23 -0.80
N PRO A 123 31.65 44.87 -0.61
CA PRO A 123 32.77 45.64 -1.05
C PRO A 123 32.78 45.96 -2.57
N SER A 124 32.20 45.11 -3.37
CA SER A 124 32.04 45.30 -4.84
C SER A 124 30.73 46.00 -5.21
N GLY A 125 29.80 46.20 -4.29
CA GLY A 125 28.46 46.78 -4.50
C GLY A 125 27.54 45.93 -5.39
N GLN A 126 27.84 44.63 -5.56
CA GLN A 126 27.11 43.76 -6.44
C GLN A 126 26.39 42.59 -5.68
N TYR A 127 25.14 42.33 -6.04
CA TYR A 127 24.26 41.35 -5.39
C TYR A 127 23.61 40.43 -6.40
N ILE A 128 23.33 39.20 -5.98
CA ILE A 128 22.66 38.16 -6.82
C ILE A 128 21.56 37.50 -6.01
N CYS A 129 20.52 37.01 -6.70
CA CYS A 129 19.50 36.18 -6.06
C CYS A 129 20.07 34.79 -5.71
N PRO A 130 20.05 34.37 -4.42
CA PRO A 130 20.58 33.05 -4.01
C PRO A 130 19.91 31.89 -4.72
N MET A 131 18.64 32.05 -5.11
CA MET A 131 17.89 31.02 -5.86
C MET A 131 18.06 31.11 -7.39
N LYS A 132 18.87 32.08 -7.89
CA LYS A 132 19.13 32.31 -9.32
C LYS A 132 17.85 32.35 -10.18
N CYS A 133 16.75 32.91 -9.65
CA CYS A 133 15.44 32.92 -10.34
C CYS A 133 15.43 33.66 -11.69
N GLU A 134 16.37 34.58 -11.92
CA GLU A 134 16.62 35.28 -13.19
C GLU A 134 18.02 34.94 -13.77
N GLY A 135 18.51 33.72 -13.50
CA GLY A 135 19.83 33.26 -13.94
C GLY A 135 20.95 33.99 -13.17
N GLU A 136 21.98 34.46 -13.89
CA GLU A 136 23.15 35.16 -13.33
C GLU A 136 22.98 36.69 -13.29
N LYS A 137 21.76 37.19 -13.23
CA LYS A 137 21.49 38.63 -13.21
C LYS A 137 22.03 39.27 -11.93
N ILE A 138 22.88 40.27 -12.10
CA ILE A 138 23.52 41.01 -11.02
C ILE A 138 22.74 42.31 -10.75
N TYR A 139 22.60 42.62 -9.47
CA TYR A 139 21.97 43.84 -8.96
C TYR A 139 23.01 44.71 -8.28
N ASN A 140 22.94 46.02 -8.48
CA ASN A 140 23.91 46.98 -7.98
C ASN A 140 23.51 47.60 -6.63
N GLU A 141 22.33 47.21 -6.14
CA GLU A 141 21.81 47.70 -4.84
C GLU A 141 21.26 46.52 -4.02
N PRO A 142 21.41 46.56 -2.67
CA PRO A 142 20.82 45.56 -1.80
C PRO A 142 19.29 45.67 -1.83
N GLY A 143 18.59 44.54 -1.92
CA GLY A 143 17.13 44.57 -1.98
C GLY A 143 16.53 43.16 -2.04
N ARG A 144 15.30 43.05 -2.54
CA ARG A 144 14.63 41.78 -2.73
C ARG A 144 14.57 41.43 -4.21
N CYS A 145 14.76 40.16 -4.52
CA CYS A 145 14.58 39.65 -5.87
C CYS A 145 13.13 39.90 -6.36
N PRO A 146 12.93 40.53 -7.53
CA PRO A 146 11.58 40.85 -8.01
C PRO A 146 10.75 39.61 -8.39
N VAL A 147 11.40 38.45 -8.56
CA VAL A 147 10.72 37.19 -8.97
C VAL A 147 10.31 36.34 -7.76
N CYS A 148 11.22 36.10 -6.80
CA CYS A 148 10.96 35.23 -5.65
C CYS A 148 10.80 35.96 -4.31
N GLY A 149 11.03 37.28 -4.26
CA GLY A 149 10.89 38.06 -3.05
C GLY A 149 11.98 37.86 -1.98
N MET A 150 12.96 36.97 -2.22
CA MET A 150 14.10 36.77 -1.29
C MET A 150 15.09 37.90 -1.33
N PHE A 151 15.80 38.15 -0.22
CA PHE A 151 16.86 39.14 -0.15
C PHE A 151 18.02 38.71 -1.06
N LEU A 152 18.57 39.68 -1.78
CA LEU A 152 19.73 39.49 -2.65
C LEU A 152 20.97 39.32 -1.76
N ALA A 153 21.85 38.39 -2.11
CA ALA A 153 23.10 38.13 -1.40
C ALA A 153 24.30 38.74 -2.16
N PRO A 154 25.35 39.20 -1.44
CA PRO A 154 26.60 39.68 -2.05
C PRO A 154 27.23 38.54 -2.89
N ILE A 155 27.77 38.89 -4.08
CA ILE A 155 28.37 37.92 -5.00
C ILE A 155 29.55 37.17 -4.38
N GLU A 156 30.27 37.80 -3.46
CA GLU A 156 31.42 37.21 -2.76
C GLU A 156 31.05 36.05 -1.81
N GLU A 157 29.82 36.02 -1.32
CA GLU A 157 29.34 34.92 -0.46
C GLU A 157 28.91 33.66 -1.29
N VAL A 158 28.69 33.81 -2.60
CA VAL A 158 28.14 32.72 -3.42
C VAL A 158 29.22 31.95 -4.20
N ASN A 159 30.44 32.50 -4.35
CA ASN A 159 31.49 31.99 -5.26
C ASN A 159 32.76 31.44 -4.60
N THR A 160 32.79 31.20 -3.28
CA THR A 160 34.01 30.67 -2.61
C THR A 160 34.02 29.14 -2.59
N PRO A 161 35.01 28.45 -3.20
CA PRO A 161 35.20 27.02 -3.05
C PRO A 161 35.91 26.77 -1.69
N VAL A 162 35.37 25.81 -0.93
CA VAL A 162 35.91 25.37 0.36
C VAL A 162 37.26 24.69 0.16
N LYS A 163 38.33 25.30 0.68
CA LYS A 163 39.65 24.65 0.87
C LYS A 163 39.78 24.22 2.33
N GLU A 164 40.09 22.96 2.54
CA GLU A 164 40.55 22.45 3.82
C GLU A 164 41.95 22.97 4.14
N GLU A 165 42.11 23.63 5.29
CA GLU A 165 43.42 23.81 5.91
C GLU A 165 43.31 23.63 7.43
N LYS A 166 44.19 22.74 7.93
CA LYS A 166 44.45 22.52 9.36
C LYS A 166 45.22 23.68 9.91
N VAL A 167 44.73 24.33 11.00
CA VAL A 167 45.58 25.21 11.82
C VAL A 167 45.24 25.05 13.30
N SER A 168 46.32 25.04 14.04
CA SER A 168 46.54 24.90 15.47
C SER A 168 46.09 26.11 16.29
N CYS A 169 45.83 25.84 17.58
CA CYS A 169 45.32 26.68 18.67
C CYS A 169 45.91 28.10 18.85
N CYS A 170 45.09 29.00 19.30
CA CYS A 170 45.08 29.86 20.49
C CYS A 170 44.56 31.28 20.26
N SER A 171 43.63 31.66 21.12
CA SER A 171 43.22 32.98 21.67
C SER A 171 42.47 33.99 20.79
N GLY A 172 41.27 34.34 21.27
CA GLY A 172 40.64 35.66 21.06
C GLY A 172 39.26 35.60 20.38
N GLY A 173 38.23 35.87 21.16
CA GLY A 173 36.82 35.71 20.83
C GLY A 173 36.33 36.29 19.50
N HIS A 174 35.45 35.52 18.90
CA HIS A 174 34.32 35.98 18.08
C HIS A 174 33.31 34.86 17.93
N HIS A 175 32.04 35.18 18.00
CA HIS A 175 30.91 34.26 17.93
C HIS A 175 30.88 33.49 16.62
N HIS A 176 31.14 32.18 16.67
CA HIS A 176 30.86 31.24 15.55
C HIS A 176 29.49 30.59 15.77
N HIS A 177 28.63 30.67 14.75
CA HIS A 177 27.48 29.79 14.62
C HIS A 177 27.99 28.38 14.37
N THR A 178 28.02 27.57 15.42
CA THR A 178 28.36 26.17 15.35
C THR A 178 27.17 25.36 14.76
N GLU A 179 27.43 24.54 13.75
CA GLU A 179 26.46 23.54 13.27
C GLU A 179 26.05 22.64 14.43
N LYS A 180 24.73 22.41 14.55
CA LYS A 180 24.22 21.43 15.50
C LYS A 180 24.77 20.03 15.15
N PRO A 181 25.11 19.20 16.15
CA PRO A 181 25.58 17.85 15.86
C PRO A 181 24.60 17.08 14.99
N LYS A 182 25.12 16.32 14.01
CA LYS A 182 24.28 15.46 13.15
C LYS A 182 23.51 14.49 14.05
N VAL A 183 22.20 14.55 13.98
CA VAL A 183 21.32 13.67 14.76
C VAL A 183 21.36 12.31 14.11
N THR A 184 21.98 11.32 14.78
CA THR A 184 21.91 9.91 14.44
C THR A 184 21.00 9.21 15.46
N SER A 185 20.51 8.00 15.12
CA SER A 185 19.67 7.23 16.05
C SER A 185 20.34 6.95 17.39
N SER A 186 21.66 6.82 17.40
CA SER A 186 22.47 6.58 18.61
C SER A 186 22.73 7.85 19.44
N SER A 187 22.54 9.06 18.87
CA SER A 187 22.74 10.34 19.56
C SER A 187 21.43 10.99 20.03
N ALA A 188 20.29 10.50 19.57
CA ALA A 188 18.96 11.01 19.94
C ALA A 188 18.69 10.82 21.44
N GLY A 189 18.17 11.86 22.09
CA GLY A 189 17.88 11.84 23.53
C GLY A 189 19.06 12.13 24.44
N LYS A 190 20.31 12.12 23.94
CA LYS A 190 21.52 12.49 24.68
C LYS A 190 21.71 14.02 24.76
N TYR A 191 22.66 14.45 25.53
CA TYR A 191 22.93 15.86 25.75
C TYR A 191 24.31 16.21 25.18
N TYR A 192 24.48 17.44 24.67
CA TYR A 192 25.74 17.94 24.14
C TYR A 192 26.02 19.35 24.66
N CYS A 193 27.28 19.73 24.67
CA CYS A 193 27.66 21.11 25.02
C CYS A 193 27.48 22.02 23.80
N PRO A 194 26.66 23.10 23.88
CA PRO A 194 26.44 24.01 22.75
C PRO A 194 27.73 24.67 22.23
N MET A 195 28.76 24.74 23.07
CA MET A 195 30.07 25.29 22.72
C MET A 195 31.04 24.26 22.19
N HIS A 196 30.66 22.95 22.09
CA HIS A 196 31.53 21.88 21.64
C HIS A 196 32.91 21.85 22.30
N CYS A 197 33.02 22.19 23.58
CA CYS A 197 34.30 22.34 24.32
C CYS A 197 35.11 21.04 24.39
N GLU A 198 34.46 19.87 24.27
CA GLU A 198 35.06 18.53 24.22
C GLU A 198 34.79 17.84 22.87
N GLY A 199 34.59 18.60 21.77
CA GLY A 199 34.23 18.11 20.47
C GLY A 199 32.82 17.49 20.47
N ASP A 200 32.64 16.33 19.79
CA ASP A 200 31.35 15.66 19.62
C ASP A 200 30.96 14.74 20.81
N LYS A 201 31.50 15.03 22.01
CA LYS A 201 31.19 14.23 23.20
C LYS A 201 29.74 14.41 23.64
N LEU A 202 29.06 13.29 23.82
CA LEU A 202 27.67 13.19 24.24
C LEU A 202 27.58 12.77 25.71
N TYR A 203 26.58 13.28 26.41
CA TYR A 203 26.30 13.01 27.82
C TYR A 203 24.93 12.33 27.92
N ASP A 204 24.79 11.36 28.80
CA ASP A 204 23.55 10.59 28.98
C ASP A 204 22.53 11.29 29.92
N ASN A 205 23.00 12.27 30.73
CA ASN A 205 22.17 12.97 31.70
C ASN A 205 22.19 14.49 31.51
N PRO A 206 21.11 15.21 31.87
CA PRO A 206 21.11 16.67 31.89
C PRO A 206 22.08 17.21 32.97
N GLY A 207 22.75 18.28 32.67
CA GLY A 207 23.71 18.91 33.61
C GLY A 207 24.44 20.06 32.98
N SER A 208 25.56 20.47 33.60
CA SER A 208 26.44 21.51 33.07
C SER A 208 27.71 20.88 32.48
N CYS A 209 28.18 21.45 31.38
CA CYS A 209 29.44 21.03 30.74
C CYS A 209 30.60 21.16 31.72
N PRO A 210 31.40 20.09 31.94
CA PRO A 210 32.50 20.12 32.92
C PRO A 210 33.63 21.06 32.51
N VAL A 211 33.70 21.51 31.25
CA VAL A 211 34.74 22.40 30.73
C VAL A 211 34.34 23.88 30.78
N CYS A 212 33.13 24.22 30.28
CA CYS A 212 32.70 25.62 30.17
C CYS A 212 31.57 26.02 31.15
N GLY A 213 30.99 25.06 31.88
CA GLY A 213 29.90 25.32 32.83
C GLY A 213 28.53 25.62 32.23
N MET A 214 28.41 25.64 30.88
CA MET A 214 27.11 25.84 30.22
C MET A 214 26.19 24.63 30.37
N ASN A 215 24.89 24.88 30.44
CA ASN A 215 23.92 23.79 30.46
C ASN A 215 23.99 23.01 29.17
N LEU A 216 24.00 21.69 29.30
CA LEU A 216 23.95 20.77 28.15
C LEU A 216 22.57 20.85 27.50
N GLU A 217 22.55 20.92 26.17
CA GLU A 217 21.31 20.86 25.36
C GLU A 217 20.99 19.42 24.96
N LYS A 218 19.71 19.08 25.07
CA LYS A 218 19.22 17.75 24.63
C LYS A 218 19.15 17.70 23.09
N ILE A 219 19.76 16.67 22.52
CA ILE A 219 19.58 16.34 21.08
C ILE A 219 18.12 15.89 20.90
N PRO A 220 17.34 16.55 20.02
CA PRO A 220 15.95 16.15 19.79
C PRO A 220 15.88 14.70 19.32
N GLU A 221 15.00 13.92 19.90
CA GLU A 221 14.66 12.61 19.37
C GLU A 221 14.01 12.80 17.99
N LEU A 222 14.56 12.15 16.95
CA LEU A 222 13.93 12.04 15.66
C LEU A 222 12.70 11.15 15.85
N LYS A 223 11.56 11.72 16.23
CA LYS A 223 10.28 11.04 16.10
C LYS A 223 10.05 10.87 14.59
N LYS A 224 10.03 9.62 14.09
CA LYS A 224 9.48 9.34 12.76
C LYS A 224 8.15 10.07 12.69
N ARG A 225 7.94 10.91 11.67
CA ARG A 225 6.66 11.62 11.47
C ARG A 225 5.65 10.56 11.07
N VAL A 226 4.79 10.19 11.99
CA VAL A 226 3.70 9.27 11.73
C VAL A 226 2.67 9.98 10.86
N GLN A 227 2.41 9.44 9.70
CA GLN A 227 1.35 9.92 8.81
C GLN A 227 0.00 9.30 9.21
N TYR A 228 -1.06 10.04 8.97
CA TYR A 228 -2.43 9.66 9.30
C TYR A 228 -3.31 9.70 8.05
N THR A 229 -4.23 8.76 7.94
CA THR A 229 -5.17 8.67 6.80
C THR A 229 -6.59 8.40 7.28
N CYS A 230 -7.58 8.73 6.44
CA CYS A 230 -8.97 8.43 6.72
C CYS A 230 -9.34 7.02 6.23
N PRO A 231 -9.92 6.13 7.06
CA PRO A 231 -10.35 4.81 6.62
C PRO A 231 -11.36 4.82 5.47
N MET A 232 -12.18 5.89 5.38
CA MET A 232 -13.16 6.07 4.31
C MET A 232 -12.60 6.82 3.09
N HIS A 233 -11.51 7.59 3.26
CA HIS A 233 -10.88 8.42 2.23
C HIS A 233 -9.37 8.24 2.30
N PRO A 234 -8.81 7.12 1.81
CA PRO A 234 -7.37 6.82 1.87
C PRO A 234 -6.50 7.86 1.14
N GLU A 235 -7.09 8.60 0.23
CA GLU A 235 -6.47 9.72 -0.48
C GLU A 235 -6.14 10.93 0.44
N ILE A 236 -6.70 10.95 1.65
CA ILE A 236 -6.42 12.00 2.64
C ILE A 236 -5.28 11.50 3.54
N ILE A 237 -4.11 12.10 3.38
CA ILE A 237 -2.92 11.84 4.20
C ILE A 237 -2.53 13.14 4.89
N GLN A 238 -2.25 13.10 6.21
CA GLN A 238 -1.80 14.22 7.03
C GLN A 238 -0.68 13.80 7.97
N ASP A 239 0.21 14.73 8.31
CA ASP A 239 1.37 14.48 9.19
C ASP A 239 1.04 14.52 10.69
N GLY A 240 -0.23 14.41 11.08
CA GLY A 240 -0.67 14.42 12.46
C GLY A 240 -2.10 13.93 12.66
N PRO A 241 -2.49 13.64 13.91
CA PRO A 241 -3.86 13.25 14.23
C PRO A 241 -4.84 14.39 13.93
N GLY A 242 -6.04 14.06 13.48
CA GLY A 242 -7.06 15.04 13.13
C GLY A 242 -8.32 14.40 12.59
N SER A 243 -9.19 15.22 12.01
CA SER A 243 -10.43 14.75 11.38
C SER A 243 -10.35 14.87 9.87
N CYS A 244 -10.91 13.91 9.17
CA CYS A 244 -10.97 13.91 7.71
C CYS A 244 -11.77 15.13 7.19
N PRO A 245 -11.20 15.96 6.31
CA PRO A 245 -11.90 17.15 5.80
C PRO A 245 -13.11 16.82 4.92
N ILE A 246 -13.25 15.57 4.46
CA ILE A 246 -14.34 15.13 3.59
C ILE A 246 -15.52 14.61 4.40
N CYS A 247 -15.28 13.70 5.37
CA CYS A 247 -16.36 13.02 6.10
C CYS A 247 -16.36 13.29 7.61
N GLY A 248 -15.37 14.01 8.14
CA GLY A 248 -15.26 14.34 9.56
C GLY A 248 -14.81 13.17 10.47
N MET A 249 -14.54 11.97 9.93
CA MET A 249 -14.01 10.86 10.74
C MET A 249 -12.59 11.14 11.20
N ASP A 250 -12.21 10.57 12.36
CA ASP A 250 -10.84 10.67 12.84
C ASP A 250 -9.89 9.97 11.88
N LEU A 251 -8.74 10.59 11.66
CA LEU A 251 -7.65 10.01 10.91
C LEU A 251 -6.96 8.96 11.78
N VAL A 252 -6.65 7.82 11.18
CA VAL A 252 -5.90 6.74 11.83
C VAL A 252 -4.44 6.79 11.40
N PRO A 253 -3.49 6.48 12.31
CA PRO A 253 -2.07 6.48 11.96
C PRO A 253 -1.78 5.44 10.88
N MET A 254 -0.87 5.77 9.98
CA MET A 254 -0.45 4.90 8.88
C MET A 254 0.44 3.74 9.35
N GLU A 255 1.11 3.86 10.46
CA GLU A 255 1.82 2.78 11.15
C GLU A 255 1.12 2.47 12.47
N PRO A 256 1.09 1.20 12.94
CA PRO A 256 0.54 0.87 14.24
C PRO A 256 1.35 1.55 15.34
N THR A 257 0.77 2.54 15.99
CA THR A 257 1.41 3.31 17.05
C THR A 257 0.74 3.06 18.39
N GLU A 258 1.40 3.48 19.48
CA GLU A 258 0.78 3.50 20.82
C GLU A 258 -0.39 4.50 20.91
N GLU A 259 -0.52 5.40 19.94
CA GLU A 259 -1.60 6.40 19.89
C GLU A 259 -2.97 5.79 19.56
N GLU A 260 -3.03 4.61 18.89
CA GLU A 260 -4.31 3.86 18.75
C GLU A 260 -4.88 3.46 20.12
N ASP A 261 -4.00 3.12 21.06
CA ASP A 261 -4.41 2.79 22.43
C ASP A 261 -4.83 4.06 23.19
N ALA A 262 -4.28 5.23 22.86
CA ALA A 262 -4.69 6.51 23.44
C ALA A 262 -6.10 6.92 22.99
N THR A 263 -6.42 6.80 21.70
CA THR A 263 -7.77 7.07 21.17
C THR A 263 -8.81 6.14 21.80
N TYR A 264 -8.50 4.84 21.92
CA TYR A 264 -9.38 3.89 22.61
C TYR A 264 -9.60 4.27 24.08
N LYS A 265 -8.55 4.68 24.80
CA LYS A 265 -8.63 5.10 26.20
C LYS A 265 -9.46 6.37 26.36
N ASP A 266 -9.34 7.33 25.46
CA ASP A 266 -10.14 8.56 25.46
C ASP A 266 -11.63 8.25 25.22
N LEU A 267 -11.95 7.43 24.21
CA LEU A 267 -13.31 6.98 23.96
C LEU A 267 -13.87 6.20 25.15
N LEU A 268 -13.09 5.34 25.78
CA LEU A 268 -13.49 4.59 26.99
C LEU A 268 -13.80 5.52 28.15
N LYS A 269 -12.99 6.55 28.38
CA LYS A 269 -13.22 7.57 29.40
C LYS A 269 -14.52 8.33 29.13
N LYS A 270 -14.71 8.81 27.89
CA LYS A 270 -15.93 9.52 27.47
C LYS A 270 -17.17 8.63 27.62
N PHE A 271 -17.06 7.35 27.27
CA PHE A 271 -18.15 6.37 27.44
C PHE A 271 -18.58 6.23 28.91
N TRP A 272 -17.66 5.99 29.84
CA TRP A 272 -18.01 5.84 31.23
C TRP A 272 -18.56 7.13 31.86
N ILE A 273 -18.07 8.29 31.46
CA ILE A 273 -18.64 9.59 31.84
C ILE A 273 -20.06 9.70 31.28
N SER A 274 -20.27 9.36 30.01
CA SER A 274 -21.62 9.39 29.39
C SER A 274 -22.58 8.47 30.12
N VAL A 275 -22.17 7.23 30.46
CA VAL A 275 -22.97 6.27 31.24
C VAL A 275 -23.31 6.85 32.63
N GLY A 276 -22.33 7.47 33.29
CA GLY A 276 -22.51 8.08 34.62
C GLY A 276 -23.57 9.17 34.66
N PHE A 277 -23.73 9.93 33.59
CA PHE A 277 -24.79 10.96 33.48
C PHE A 277 -26.08 10.44 32.87
N THR A 278 -26.03 9.53 31.90
CA THR A 278 -27.20 9.01 31.21
C THR A 278 -28.05 8.09 32.09
N VAL A 279 -27.43 7.23 32.94
CA VAL A 279 -28.16 6.33 33.81
C VAL A 279 -29.05 7.11 34.80
N PRO A 280 -28.62 8.16 35.51
CA PRO A 280 -29.49 8.99 36.31
C PRO A 280 -30.63 9.64 35.55
N VAL A 281 -30.35 10.18 34.34
CA VAL A 281 -31.41 10.77 33.47
C VAL A 281 -32.45 9.72 33.14
N PHE A 282 -32.01 8.51 32.75
CA PHE A 282 -32.90 7.40 32.43
C PHE A 282 -33.77 6.99 33.63
N ILE A 283 -33.22 6.89 34.84
CA ILE A 283 -33.94 6.57 36.06
C ILE A 283 -34.97 7.67 36.38
N LEU A 284 -34.60 8.95 36.23
CA LEU A 284 -35.50 10.07 36.48
C LEU A 284 -36.69 10.10 35.49
N ALA A 285 -36.46 9.82 34.23
CA ALA A 285 -37.49 9.79 33.18
C ALA A 285 -38.38 8.53 33.36
N MET A 286 -37.82 7.33 33.49
CA MET A 286 -38.57 6.08 33.58
C MET A 286 -39.23 5.90 34.92
N GLY A 287 -38.71 6.49 35.98
CA GLY A 287 -39.32 6.45 37.32
C GLY A 287 -40.70 7.10 37.35
N GLY A 288 -40.99 8.03 36.47
CA GLY A 288 -42.32 8.65 36.27
C GLY A 288 -43.37 7.66 35.79
N MET A 289 -42.95 6.58 35.06
CA MET A 289 -43.86 5.55 34.52
C MET A 289 -44.24 4.45 35.50
N ILE A 290 -43.57 4.37 36.66
CA ILE A 290 -43.85 3.35 37.68
C ILE A 290 -45.16 3.71 38.42
N PRO A 291 -46.12 2.74 38.54
CA PRO A 291 -47.34 2.95 39.33
C PRO A 291 -47.05 3.44 40.76
N GLY A 292 -47.61 4.62 41.12
CA GLY A 292 -47.34 5.27 42.39
C GLY A 292 -46.21 6.29 42.40
N ASN A 293 -45.60 6.55 41.23
CA ASN A 293 -44.55 7.52 40.92
C ASN A 293 -43.71 7.98 42.11
N PRO A 294 -42.68 7.25 42.54
CA PRO A 294 -41.87 7.59 43.72
C PRO A 294 -41.10 8.92 43.52
N ILE A 295 -40.82 9.30 42.29
CA ILE A 295 -40.04 10.52 41.95
C ILE A 295 -40.90 11.77 42.05
N SER A 296 -42.19 11.71 41.63
CA SER A 296 -43.11 12.86 41.72
C SER A 296 -43.48 13.24 43.16
N ARG A 297 -43.22 12.33 44.14
CA ARG A 297 -43.34 12.65 45.58
C ARG A 297 -42.20 13.48 46.12
N ILE A 298 -41.05 13.47 45.42
CA ILE A 298 -39.81 14.12 45.89
C ILE A 298 -39.50 15.37 45.04
N LEU A 299 -39.77 15.29 43.73
CA LEU A 299 -39.44 16.34 42.77
C LEU A 299 -40.68 16.79 42.01
N SER A 300 -40.82 18.10 41.84
CA SER A 300 -41.85 18.64 40.91
C SER A 300 -41.47 18.29 39.46
N PRO A 301 -42.41 18.15 38.56
CA PRO A 301 -42.15 17.86 37.11
C PRO A 301 -41.21 18.85 36.46
N GLU A 302 -41.30 20.13 36.82
CA GLU A 302 -40.41 21.18 36.33
C GLU A 302 -38.98 20.98 36.85
N ALA A 303 -38.78 20.75 38.16
CA ALA A 303 -37.49 20.50 38.74
C ALA A 303 -36.85 19.23 38.15
N ASN A 304 -37.61 18.16 37.91
CA ASN A 304 -37.15 16.96 37.23
C ASN A 304 -36.63 17.26 35.81
N GLY A 305 -37.33 18.07 35.02
CA GLY A 305 -36.91 18.49 33.70
C GLY A 305 -35.54 19.26 33.70
N TRP A 306 -35.40 20.22 34.64
CA TRP A 306 -34.19 20.97 34.79
C TRP A 306 -33.00 20.11 35.22
N ILE A 307 -33.20 19.12 36.09
CA ILE A 307 -32.20 18.18 36.51
C ILE A 307 -31.80 17.27 35.33
N GLN A 308 -32.76 16.78 34.55
CA GLN A 308 -32.47 16.00 33.34
C GLN A 308 -31.67 16.82 32.34
N LEU A 309 -32.02 18.08 32.09
CA LEU A 309 -31.25 18.99 31.24
C LEU A 309 -29.80 19.12 31.75
N GLY A 310 -29.63 19.42 33.05
CA GLY A 310 -28.31 19.61 33.67
C GLY A 310 -27.42 18.38 33.56
N LEU A 311 -27.99 17.18 33.66
CA LEU A 311 -27.28 15.92 33.49
C LEU A 311 -27.03 15.58 32.01
N THR A 312 -27.87 16.01 31.08
CA THR A 312 -27.71 15.72 29.65
C THR A 312 -26.72 16.64 28.96
N VAL A 313 -26.55 17.90 29.46
CA VAL A 313 -25.58 18.88 28.92
C VAL A 313 -24.15 18.30 28.83
N PRO A 314 -23.56 17.69 29.88
CA PRO A 314 -22.24 17.06 29.77
C PRO A 314 -22.18 15.93 28.72
N VAL A 315 -23.27 15.19 28.52
CA VAL A 315 -23.31 14.13 27.50
C VAL A 315 -23.26 14.73 26.10
N VAL A 316 -24.04 15.77 25.84
CA VAL A 316 -24.14 16.42 24.50
C VAL A 316 -22.87 17.22 24.18
N PHE A 317 -22.41 18.09 25.09
CA PHE A 317 -21.39 19.09 24.80
C PHE A 317 -19.95 18.65 25.16
N TYR A 318 -19.78 17.55 25.89
CA TYR A 318 -18.46 17.03 26.19
C TYR A 318 -18.24 15.63 25.62
N THR A 319 -19.03 14.62 26.01
CA THR A 319 -18.72 13.25 25.60
C THR A 319 -19.10 12.96 24.15
N ALA A 320 -20.19 13.56 23.64
CA ALA A 320 -20.73 13.30 22.32
C ALA A 320 -20.57 14.48 21.32
N TRP A 321 -19.89 15.56 21.69
CA TRP A 321 -19.70 16.75 20.84
C TRP A 321 -19.08 16.40 19.49
N MET A 322 -18.16 15.45 19.46
CA MET A 322 -17.53 14.95 18.25
C MET A 322 -18.54 14.51 17.16
N PHE A 323 -19.71 14.00 17.54
CA PHE A 323 -20.73 13.56 16.57
C PHE A 323 -21.40 14.76 15.89
N PHE A 324 -21.62 15.84 16.61
CA PHE A 324 -22.21 17.07 16.05
C PHE A 324 -21.21 17.81 15.14
N GLU A 325 -19.93 17.83 15.50
CA GLU A 325 -18.87 18.40 14.67
C GLU A 325 -18.71 17.63 13.35
N ARG A 326 -18.72 16.28 13.41
CA ARG A 326 -18.70 15.42 12.23
C ARG A 326 -19.97 15.55 11.37
N ALA A 327 -21.13 15.68 12.02
CA ALA A 327 -22.39 15.94 11.32
C ALA A 327 -22.35 17.28 10.57
N TRP A 328 -21.84 18.34 11.21
CA TRP A 328 -21.68 19.65 10.59
C TRP A 328 -20.77 19.60 9.37
N THR A 329 -19.60 18.93 9.48
CA THR A 329 -18.68 18.71 8.36
C THR A 329 -19.36 17.96 7.21
N SER A 330 -20.14 16.92 7.52
CA SER A 330 -20.88 16.13 6.53
C SER A 330 -21.96 16.97 5.81
N PHE A 331 -22.68 17.85 6.51
CA PHE A 331 -23.62 18.78 5.89
C PHE A 331 -22.91 19.83 5.02
N LYS A 332 -21.81 20.41 5.53
CA LYS A 332 -21.02 21.41 4.79
C LYS A 332 -20.45 20.87 3.48
N THR A 333 -19.98 19.64 3.49
CA THR A 333 -19.41 18.97 2.30
C THR A 333 -20.46 18.29 1.41
N TRP A 334 -21.74 18.29 1.85
CA TRP A 334 -22.86 17.61 1.20
C TRP A 334 -22.63 16.11 0.96
N LYS A 335 -21.74 15.52 1.78
CA LYS A 335 -21.48 14.07 1.81
C LYS A 335 -22.14 13.46 3.04
N LEU A 336 -23.45 13.31 2.95
CA LEU A 336 -24.27 12.81 4.05
C LEU A 336 -23.87 11.39 4.45
N ASN A 337 -23.67 11.20 5.75
CA ASN A 337 -23.23 9.93 6.35
C ASN A 337 -24.00 9.64 7.66
N MET A 338 -23.57 8.62 8.41
CA MET A 338 -24.22 8.24 9.66
C MET A 338 -24.25 9.39 10.70
N PHE A 339 -23.21 10.24 10.75
CA PHE A 339 -23.16 11.36 11.69
C PHE A 339 -24.21 12.43 11.39
N SER A 340 -24.57 12.60 10.11
CA SER A 340 -25.67 13.49 9.71
C SER A 340 -27.00 13.06 10.33
N LEU A 341 -27.30 11.74 10.32
CA LEU A 341 -28.55 11.20 10.89
C LEU A 341 -28.56 11.31 12.40
N ILE A 342 -27.45 10.96 13.06
CA ILE A 342 -27.31 11.06 14.52
C ILE A 342 -27.42 12.51 14.98
N GLY A 343 -26.67 13.42 14.32
CA GLY A 343 -26.68 14.85 14.65
C GLY A 343 -28.06 15.49 14.45
N LEU A 344 -28.76 15.11 13.37
CA LEU A 344 -30.13 15.59 13.12
C LEU A 344 -31.13 15.04 14.15
N GLY A 345 -31.10 13.71 14.40
CA GLY A 345 -32.05 13.06 15.32
C GLY A 345 -31.82 13.47 16.77
N ALA A 346 -30.61 13.31 17.30
CA ALA A 346 -30.28 13.69 18.69
C ALA A 346 -30.36 15.22 18.89
N GLY A 347 -29.92 16.02 17.89
CA GLY A 347 -30.00 17.48 17.94
C GLY A 347 -31.44 17.98 17.97
N ALA A 348 -32.33 17.45 17.10
CA ALA A 348 -33.76 17.81 17.09
C ALA A 348 -34.45 17.45 18.41
N ALA A 349 -34.16 16.24 18.96
CA ALA A 349 -34.69 15.82 20.24
C ALA A 349 -34.23 16.70 21.41
N PHE A 350 -32.94 17.08 21.42
CA PHE A 350 -32.36 17.95 22.45
C PHE A 350 -32.94 19.37 22.37
N ILE A 351 -32.97 19.97 21.17
CA ILE A 351 -33.51 21.33 20.95
C ILE A 351 -35.00 21.37 21.32
N TYR A 352 -35.77 20.39 20.87
CA TYR A 352 -37.19 20.31 21.25
C TYR A 352 -37.37 20.26 22.76
N SER A 353 -36.64 19.39 23.46
CA SER A 353 -36.76 19.24 24.90
C SER A 353 -36.34 20.49 25.67
N VAL A 354 -35.31 21.23 25.20
CA VAL A 354 -34.89 22.51 25.78
C VAL A 354 -35.98 23.58 25.56
N VAL A 355 -36.51 23.69 24.34
CA VAL A 355 -37.58 24.66 24.02
C VAL A 355 -38.85 24.36 24.83
N ALA A 356 -39.27 23.08 24.93
CA ALA A 356 -40.42 22.66 25.68
C ALA A 356 -40.29 22.90 27.20
N LEU A 357 -39.06 22.83 27.74
CA LEU A 357 -38.75 23.11 29.15
C LEU A 357 -38.75 24.62 29.44
N ILE A 358 -38.14 25.44 28.57
CA ILE A 358 -38.00 26.92 28.78
C ILE A 358 -39.33 27.63 28.48
N PHE A 359 -40.06 27.19 27.46
CA PHE A 359 -41.29 27.79 26.99
C PHE A 359 -42.47 26.81 27.00
N PRO A 360 -42.93 26.36 28.19
CA PRO A 360 -44.00 25.36 28.29
C PRO A 360 -45.33 25.82 27.69
N ASP A 361 -45.54 27.11 27.51
CA ASP A 361 -46.75 27.69 26.91
C ASP A 361 -46.78 27.64 25.38
N ILE A 362 -45.62 27.48 24.74
CA ILE A 362 -45.53 27.24 23.29
C ILE A 362 -45.95 25.80 22.94
N VAL A 363 -45.81 24.89 23.92
CA VAL A 363 -46.15 23.48 23.74
C VAL A 363 -47.70 23.36 23.78
N PRO A 364 -48.38 22.85 22.73
CA PRO A 364 -49.80 22.65 22.69
C PRO A 364 -50.28 21.86 23.92
N HIS A 365 -51.48 22.16 24.44
CA HIS A 365 -52.07 21.48 25.60
C HIS A 365 -52.15 19.96 25.45
N GLU A 366 -52.26 19.51 24.21
CA GLU A 366 -52.29 18.09 23.82
C GLU A 366 -50.95 17.36 24.02
N LEU A 367 -49.83 18.13 24.16
CA LEU A 367 -48.47 17.61 24.40
C LEU A 367 -48.05 17.65 25.86
N LYS A 368 -48.92 18.12 26.74
CA LYS A 368 -48.67 18.12 28.20
C LYS A 368 -49.19 16.81 28.80
N GLU A 369 -48.38 16.20 29.65
CA GLU A 369 -48.83 15.05 30.44
C GLU A 369 -50.02 15.39 31.35
N HIS A 370 -50.77 14.36 31.78
CA HIS A 370 -51.91 14.51 32.70
C HIS A 370 -51.58 15.25 34.00
N HIS A 371 -50.30 15.46 34.30
CA HIS A 371 -49.80 16.19 35.49
C HIS A 371 -49.13 17.54 35.14
N GLY A 372 -49.31 18.06 33.90
CA GLY A 372 -48.94 19.43 33.51
C GLY A 372 -47.48 19.61 32.98
N GLY A 373 -46.69 18.57 32.87
CA GLY A 373 -45.34 18.61 32.30
C GLY A 373 -45.32 18.37 30.81
N ALA A 374 -44.39 18.97 30.03
CA ALA A 374 -44.15 18.64 28.63
C ALA A 374 -43.41 17.30 28.51
N ASN A 375 -43.75 16.52 27.45
CA ASN A 375 -42.95 15.34 27.08
C ASN A 375 -41.54 15.74 26.68
N LEU A 376 -40.56 15.40 27.48
CA LEU A 376 -39.14 15.68 27.24
C LEU A 376 -38.47 14.41 26.70
N TYR A 377 -37.41 14.56 25.91
CA TYR A 377 -36.63 13.47 25.30
C TYR A 377 -35.17 13.47 25.74
N PHE A 378 -34.85 14.08 26.91
CA PHE A 378 -33.48 14.11 27.42
C PHE A 378 -32.88 12.71 27.67
N GLU A 379 -33.69 11.78 28.20
CA GLU A 379 -33.31 10.39 28.37
C GLU A 379 -33.02 9.69 27.05
N SER A 380 -33.83 9.97 26.04
CA SER A 380 -33.63 9.43 24.68
C SER A 380 -32.34 9.95 24.08
N VAL A 381 -32.05 11.25 24.18
CA VAL A 381 -30.80 11.88 23.72
C VAL A 381 -29.59 11.25 24.42
N GLY A 382 -29.64 11.13 25.76
CA GLY A 382 -28.55 10.56 26.54
C GLY A 382 -28.29 9.11 26.16
N VAL A 383 -29.33 8.27 26.07
CA VAL A 383 -29.21 6.84 25.72
C VAL A 383 -28.71 6.68 24.28
N ILE A 384 -29.26 7.43 23.31
CA ILE A 384 -28.82 7.35 21.90
C ILE A 384 -27.33 7.68 21.78
N LEU A 385 -26.90 8.82 22.32
CA LEU A 385 -25.51 9.26 22.22
C LEU A 385 -24.54 8.30 22.95
N THR A 386 -24.97 7.76 24.11
CA THR A 386 -24.16 6.78 24.85
C THR A 386 -24.03 5.46 24.09
N LEU A 387 -25.11 4.97 23.46
CA LEU A 387 -25.06 3.75 22.65
C LEU A 387 -24.28 3.92 21.35
N VAL A 388 -24.36 5.10 20.72
CA VAL A 388 -23.51 5.42 19.56
C VAL A 388 -22.04 5.47 19.98
N LEU A 389 -21.74 6.07 21.13
CA LEU A 389 -20.37 6.11 21.68
C LEU A 389 -19.85 4.71 22.02
N LEU A 390 -20.73 3.81 22.53
CA LEU A 390 -20.40 2.40 22.70
C LEU A 390 -20.05 1.74 21.35
N GLY A 391 -20.82 2.03 20.30
CA GLY A 391 -20.55 1.54 18.96
C GLY A 391 -19.16 1.97 18.47
N GLN A 392 -18.81 3.26 18.63
CA GLN A 392 -17.48 3.79 18.27
C GLN A 392 -16.36 3.18 19.12
N LEU A 393 -16.59 2.98 20.40
CA LEU A 393 -15.63 2.31 21.28
C LEU A 393 -15.36 0.87 20.86
N MET A 394 -16.41 0.12 20.48
CA MET A 394 -16.26 -1.24 19.98
C MET A 394 -15.57 -1.29 18.64
N GLU A 395 -15.83 -0.31 17.77
CA GLU A 395 -15.13 -0.10 16.50
C GLU A 395 -13.63 0.11 16.73
N ALA A 396 -13.24 1.07 17.58
CA ALA A 396 -11.84 1.35 17.90
C ALA A 396 -11.12 0.11 18.47
N LYS A 397 -11.80 -0.63 19.38
CA LYS A 397 -11.27 -1.89 19.93
C LYS A 397 -11.10 -2.97 18.87
N ALA A 398 -12.03 -3.07 17.93
CA ALA A 398 -11.96 -4.05 16.86
C ALA A 398 -10.81 -3.73 15.89
N HIS A 399 -10.60 -2.45 15.53
CA HIS A 399 -9.46 -2.01 14.75
C HIS A 399 -8.13 -2.34 15.43
N SER A 400 -7.96 -2.02 16.72
CA SER A 400 -6.75 -2.36 17.48
C SER A 400 -6.47 -3.86 17.51
N ARG A 401 -7.52 -4.71 17.66
CA ARG A 401 -7.37 -6.18 17.61
C ARG A 401 -7.03 -6.71 16.22
N THR A 402 -7.51 -6.08 15.18
CA THR A 402 -7.26 -6.50 13.79
C THR A 402 -5.83 -6.16 13.37
N ASN A 403 -5.30 -5.04 13.83
CA ASN A 403 -3.89 -4.65 13.64
C ASN A 403 -2.91 -5.51 14.46
N SER A 404 -3.40 -6.43 15.30
CA SER A 404 -2.52 -7.32 16.08
C SER A 404 -1.60 -8.19 15.21
N ALA A 405 -2.05 -8.59 14.01
CA ALA A 405 -1.23 -9.36 13.08
C ALA A 405 -0.01 -8.54 12.60
N ILE A 406 -0.21 -7.27 12.28
CA ILE A 406 0.87 -6.35 11.90
C ILE A 406 1.78 -6.06 13.09
N LYS A 407 1.19 -5.81 14.28
CA LYS A 407 1.96 -5.64 15.53
C LYS A 407 2.80 -6.88 15.88
N GLU A 408 2.32 -8.09 15.58
CA GLU A 408 3.08 -9.33 15.75
C GLU A 408 4.26 -9.40 14.75
N LEU A 409 4.06 -9.02 13.49
CA LEU A 409 5.14 -8.95 12.50
C LEU A 409 6.21 -7.92 12.90
N ILE A 410 5.81 -6.73 13.34
CA ILE A 410 6.74 -5.70 13.82
C ILE A 410 7.55 -6.20 15.03
N LYS A 411 6.94 -6.96 15.93
CA LYS A 411 7.65 -7.56 17.07
C LYS A 411 8.68 -8.61 16.68
N LEU A 412 8.67 -9.12 15.44
CA LEU A 412 9.71 -10.03 14.94
C LEU A 412 11.03 -9.29 14.71
N SER A 413 10.99 -8.03 14.31
CA SER A 413 12.20 -7.22 14.13
C SER A 413 12.94 -7.08 15.46
N PRO A 414 14.21 -7.48 15.53
CA PRO A 414 15.04 -7.22 16.70
C PRO A 414 15.42 -5.74 16.79
N THR A 415 15.75 -5.28 17.97
CA THR A 415 16.17 -3.89 18.22
C THR A 415 17.69 -3.75 18.31
N GLU A 416 18.40 -4.83 18.64
CA GLU A 416 19.85 -4.86 18.82
C GLU A 416 20.48 -5.99 17.98
N ALA A 417 21.73 -5.79 17.55
CA ALA A 417 22.54 -6.78 16.87
C ALA A 417 23.95 -6.81 17.47
N THR A 418 24.66 -7.93 17.26
CA THR A 418 26.07 -8.06 17.66
C THR A 418 26.95 -7.96 16.43
N LEU A 419 27.61 -6.81 16.25
CA LEU A 419 28.62 -6.57 15.21
C LEU A 419 29.94 -7.17 15.61
N VAL A 420 30.62 -7.84 14.69
CA VAL A 420 31.99 -8.33 14.85
C VAL A 420 32.94 -7.37 14.15
N GLU A 421 33.71 -6.59 14.92
CA GLU A 421 34.67 -5.63 14.40
C GLU A 421 36.05 -5.90 15.01
N ASN A 422 37.05 -6.14 14.16
CA ASN A 422 38.43 -6.50 14.59
C ASN A 422 38.51 -7.67 15.59
N GLY A 423 37.59 -8.64 15.44
CA GLY A 423 37.56 -9.84 16.32
C GLY A 423 36.91 -9.60 17.68
N GLN A 424 36.28 -8.44 17.89
CA GLN A 424 35.53 -8.11 19.11
C GLN A 424 34.03 -7.97 18.86
N ASP A 425 33.25 -8.53 19.78
CA ASP A 425 31.79 -8.43 19.74
C ASP A 425 31.34 -7.05 20.28
N LYS A 426 30.60 -6.27 19.48
CA LYS A 426 30.05 -4.98 19.85
C LYS A 426 28.54 -4.99 19.66
N LYS A 427 27.77 -4.65 20.69
CA LYS A 427 26.31 -4.45 20.54
C LYS A 427 26.03 -3.11 19.87
N ILE A 428 25.22 -3.14 18.84
CA ILE A 428 24.74 -1.96 18.09
C ILE A 428 23.22 -2.01 17.91
N SER A 429 22.60 -0.86 17.62
CA SER A 429 21.22 -0.83 17.17
C SER A 429 21.10 -1.47 15.77
N VAL A 430 19.98 -2.13 15.48
CA VAL A 430 19.71 -2.65 14.13
C VAL A 430 19.68 -1.53 13.09
N ASP A 431 19.26 -0.33 13.47
CA ASP A 431 19.22 0.85 12.59
C ASP A 431 20.64 1.35 12.21
N ASP A 432 21.68 0.98 12.96
CA ASP A 432 23.07 1.37 12.69
C ASP A 432 23.84 0.35 11.84
N ILE A 433 23.19 -0.76 11.45
CA ILE A 433 23.82 -1.80 10.61
C ILE A 433 23.99 -1.27 9.18
N GLN A 434 25.16 -1.49 8.60
CA GLN A 434 25.49 -1.14 7.22
C GLN A 434 25.68 -2.38 6.37
N LEU A 435 25.52 -2.25 5.06
CA LEU A 435 25.80 -3.32 4.09
C LEU A 435 27.25 -3.80 4.24
N GLY A 436 27.44 -5.13 4.21
CA GLY A 436 28.74 -5.77 4.39
C GLY A 436 29.20 -5.93 5.84
N ASN A 437 28.42 -5.46 6.85
CA ASN A 437 28.75 -5.71 8.24
C ASN A 437 28.68 -7.20 8.58
N ILE A 438 29.69 -7.71 9.32
CA ILE A 438 29.68 -9.08 9.83
C ILE A 438 28.99 -9.11 11.18
N LEU A 439 27.89 -9.85 11.25
CA LEU A 439 27.04 -9.95 12.44
C LEU A 439 27.11 -11.35 13.03
N LYS A 440 27.14 -11.43 14.36
CA LYS A 440 27.13 -12.69 15.11
C LYS A 440 25.74 -12.98 15.64
N VAL A 441 25.17 -14.12 15.26
CA VAL A 441 23.85 -14.56 15.70
C VAL A 441 23.98 -15.78 16.59
N LYS A 442 23.58 -15.66 17.86
CA LYS A 442 23.66 -16.73 18.86
C LYS A 442 22.39 -17.59 18.86
N PRO A 443 22.40 -18.79 19.42
CA PRO A 443 21.20 -19.61 19.58
C PRO A 443 20.08 -18.87 20.33
N GLY A 444 18.88 -18.89 19.75
CA GLY A 444 17.73 -18.19 20.28
C GLY A 444 17.62 -16.71 19.89
N ASP A 445 18.65 -16.12 19.29
CA ASP A 445 18.60 -14.76 18.79
C ASP A 445 17.76 -14.68 17.52
N LYS A 446 17.10 -13.56 17.33
CA LYS A 446 16.48 -13.20 16.06
C LYS A 446 17.54 -12.68 15.09
N ILE A 447 17.43 -13.06 13.82
CA ILE A 447 18.29 -12.56 12.76
C ILE A 447 18.00 -11.08 12.54
N PRO A 448 19.02 -10.18 12.63
CA PRO A 448 18.77 -8.74 12.67
C PRO A 448 18.40 -8.13 11.32
N VAL A 449 19.03 -8.56 10.24
CA VAL A 449 18.85 -8.08 8.87
C VAL A 449 18.93 -9.23 7.89
N ASP A 450 18.57 -9.03 6.62
CA ASP A 450 18.78 -10.08 5.61
C ASP A 450 20.27 -10.15 5.23
N GLY A 451 20.75 -11.37 5.02
CA GLY A 451 22.16 -11.57 4.69
C GLY A 451 22.50 -13.02 4.40
N LYS A 452 23.78 -13.31 4.38
CA LYS A 452 24.32 -14.59 4.01
C LYS A 452 25.25 -15.13 5.09
N ILE A 453 25.17 -16.44 5.39
CA ILE A 453 26.05 -17.06 6.35
C ILE A 453 27.47 -17.11 5.78
N THR A 454 28.41 -16.48 6.48
CA THR A 454 29.84 -16.46 6.11
C THR A 454 30.65 -17.54 6.83
N GLU A 455 30.23 -17.90 8.05
CA GLU A 455 30.92 -18.93 8.85
C GLU A 455 29.92 -19.66 9.74
N GLY A 456 29.96 -20.96 9.76
CA GLY A 456 29.15 -21.81 10.61
C GLY A 456 27.92 -22.38 9.92
N TYR A 457 27.08 -23.04 10.72
CA TYR A 457 25.79 -23.59 10.26
C TYR A 457 24.83 -23.68 11.45
N SER A 458 23.53 -23.59 11.17
CA SER A 458 22.50 -23.73 12.20
C SER A 458 21.16 -24.11 11.58
N THR A 459 20.22 -24.53 12.44
CA THR A 459 18.82 -24.70 12.09
C THR A 459 18.10 -23.39 12.33
N ILE A 460 17.32 -22.88 11.38
CA ILE A 460 16.62 -21.60 11.48
C ILE A 460 15.11 -21.83 11.45
N ASP A 461 14.41 -21.28 12.43
CA ASP A 461 12.95 -21.27 12.46
C ASP A 461 12.43 -20.08 11.65
N GLU A 462 11.93 -20.36 10.46
CA GLU A 462 11.32 -19.39 9.54
C GLU A 462 9.78 -19.38 9.63
N SER A 463 9.20 -20.10 10.58
CA SER A 463 7.74 -20.31 10.68
C SER A 463 6.92 -19.05 10.78
N MET A 464 7.47 -18.00 11.39
CA MET A 464 6.80 -16.72 11.58
C MET A 464 6.64 -15.92 10.27
N ILE A 465 7.49 -16.19 9.29
CA ILE A 465 7.47 -15.54 7.96
C ILE A 465 6.84 -16.48 6.93
N THR A 466 7.27 -17.73 6.87
CA THR A 466 6.80 -18.71 5.87
C THR A 466 5.51 -19.43 6.24
N GLY A 467 5.15 -19.43 7.54
CA GLY A 467 4.00 -20.17 8.08
C GLY A 467 4.20 -21.69 8.19
N GLU A 468 5.44 -22.18 8.08
CA GLU A 468 5.76 -23.62 8.20
C GLU A 468 6.42 -23.93 9.53
N PRO A 469 5.94 -24.92 10.26
CA PRO A 469 6.45 -25.22 11.60
C PRO A 469 7.78 -25.98 11.63
N VAL A 470 8.32 -26.38 10.47
CA VAL A 470 9.56 -27.16 10.40
C VAL A 470 10.75 -26.23 10.19
N PRO A 471 11.73 -26.19 11.12
CA PRO A 471 12.94 -25.41 10.98
C PRO A 471 13.79 -25.90 9.78
N VAL A 472 14.54 -24.98 9.17
CA VAL A 472 15.35 -25.23 7.97
C VAL A 472 16.83 -25.22 8.35
N ASP A 473 17.58 -26.24 7.91
CA ASP A 473 19.05 -26.28 8.07
C ASP A 473 19.70 -25.32 7.08
N LYS A 474 20.52 -24.41 7.59
CA LYS A 474 21.31 -23.42 6.82
C LYS A 474 22.79 -23.58 7.13
N LYS A 475 23.59 -23.44 6.10
CA LYS A 475 25.06 -23.58 6.14
C LYS A 475 25.73 -22.40 5.48
N GLU A 476 27.04 -22.35 5.54
CA GLU A 476 27.85 -21.34 4.87
C GLU A 476 27.46 -21.17 3.39
N GLY A 477 27.23 -19.93 3.00
CA GLY A 477 26.76 -19.55 1.68
C GLY A 477 25.22 -19.48 1.52
N ASP A 478 24.43 -19.94 2.51
CA ASP A 478 22.96 -19.86 2.46
C ASP A 478 22.46 -18.50 2.97
N SER A 479 21.39 -18.00 2.36
CA SER A 479 20.76 -16.75 2.77
C SER A 479 19.88 -16.94 4.00
N VAL A 480 19.86 -15.91 4.86
CA VAL A 480 19.05 -15.82 6.08
C VAL A 480 18.25 -14.54 6.10
N THR A 481 17.06 -14.59 6.70
CA THR A 481 16.07 -13.51 6.66
C THR A 481 15.86 -12.87 8.02
N SER A 482 15.78 -11.55 8.05
CA SER A 482 15.46 -10.75 9.23
C SER A 482 14.19 -11.23 9.94
N GLY A 483 14.22 -11.27 11.29
CA GLY A 483 13.06 -11.65 12.11
C GLY A 483 12.85 -13.15 12.29
N THR A 484 13.60 -14.00 11.58
CA THR A 484 13.63 -15.45 11.83
C THR A 484 14.51 -15.78 13.05
N ILE A 485 14.33 -16.95 13.64
CA ILE A 485 14.98 -17.29 14.91
C ILE A 485 16.08 -18.34 14.68
N ASN A 486 17.30 -18.05 15.16
CA ASN A 486 18.39 -18.99 15.14
C ASN A 486 18.16 -20.11 16.17
N GLY A 487 18.29 -21.36 15.75
CA GLY A 487 18.04 -22.54 16.58
C GLY A 487 19.20 -22.85 17.54
N ASN A 488 20.12 -23.71 17.10
CA ASN A 488 20.99 -24.44 18.02
C ASN A 488 22.46 -24.05 18.02
N ARG A 489 22.95 -23.28 17.05
CA ARG A 489 24.38 -22.94 16.92
C ARG A 489 24.60 -21.47 16.61
N THR A 490 25.74 -20.93 17.04
CA THR A 490 26.20 -19.60 16.66
C THR A 490 26.77 -19.64 15.24
N PHE A 491 26.43 -18.63 14.43
CA PHE A 491 27.02 -18.41 13.11
C PHE A 491 27.34 -16.93 12.90
N LEU A 492 28.21 -16.66 11.94
CA LEU A 492 28.47 -15.32 11.41
C LEU A 492 27.73 -15.14 10.10
N MET A 493 27.20 -13.94 9.89
CA MET A 493 26.52 -13.55 8.65
C MET A 493 27.02 -12.19 8.18
N GLU A 494 27.02 -11.99 6.88
CA GLU A 494 27.25 -10.69 6.23
C GLU A 494 25.90 -10.07 5.89
N ALA A 495 25.72 -8.78 6.21
CA ALA A 495 24.50 -8.05 5.93
C ALA A 495 24.41 -7.69 4.44
N GLU A 496 23.39 -8.21 3.73
CA GLU A 496 23.13 -7.94 2.29
C GLU A 496 22.01 -6.94 2.06
N ARG A 497 21.00 -6.87 2.97
CA ARG A 497 19.90 -5.88 2.93
C ARG A 497 19.65 -5.35 4.33
N VAL A 498 19.50 -4.03 4.47
CA VAL A 498 19.36 -3.35 5.78
C VAL A 498 18.17 -2.39 5.79
N GLY A 499 17.65 -2.07 6.97
CA GLY A 499 16.58 -1.08 7.14
C GLY A 499 15.28 -1.44 6.40
N GLU A 500 14.81 -0.54 5.55
CA GLU A 500 13.55 -0.70 4.80
C GLU A 500 13.66 -1.73 3.65
N GLU A 501 14.88 -2.08 3.22
CA GLU A 501 15.13 -3.06 2.16
C GLU A 501 15.04 -4.52 2.63
N THR A 502 14.99 -4.76 3.95
CA THR A 502 14.82 -6.13 4.48
C THR A 502 13.47 -6.71 4.08
N LEU A 503 13.43 -8.03 3.80
CA LEU A 503 12.19 -8.73 3.44
C LEU A 503 11.09 -8.53 4.50
N LEU A 504 11.44 -8.55 5.78
CA LEU A 504 10.48 -8.32 6.86
C LEU A 504 9.88 -6.90 6.79
N SER A 505 10.70 -5.86 6.54
CA SER A 505 10.22 -4.48 6.37
C SER A 505 9.30 -4.35 5.15
N GLN A 506 9.66 -4.97 4.04
CA GLN A 506 8.81 -5.01 2.83
C GLN A 506 7.48 -5.72 3.08
N ILE A 507 7.47 -6.83 3.82
CA ILE A 507 6.24 -7.54 4.23
C ILE A 507 5.36 -6.62 5.07
N ILE A 508 5.91 -5.94 6.07
CA ILE A 508 5.18 -5.01 6.94
C ILE A 508 4.57 -3.88 6.09
N HIS A 509 5.34 -3.30 5.17
CA HIS A 509 4.87 -2.24 4.28
C HIS A 509 3.72 -2.72 3.37
N MET A 510 3.87 -3.86 2.70
CA MET A 510 2.82 -4.44 1.84
C MET A 510 1.53 -4.74 2.62
N VAL A 511 1.63 -5.32 3.80
CA VAL A 511 0.45 -5.63 4.64
C VAL A 511 -0.25 -4.34 5.11
N ASN A 512 0.51 -3.29 5.44
CA ASN A 512 -0.02 -1.99 5.80
C ASN A 512 -0.75 -1.33 4.62
N GLU A 513 -0.15 -1.31 3.45
CA GLU A 513 -0.74 -0.73 2.23
C GLU A 513 -2.01 -1.48 1.82
N ALA A 514 -1.95 -2.81 1.78
CA ALA A 514 -3.09 -3.65 1.47
C ALA A 514 -4.27 -3.43 2.43
N SER A 515 -3.99 -3.28 3.72
CA SER A 515 -5.03 -3.09 4.76
C SER A 515 -5.82 -1.78 4.60
N ARG A 516 -5.27 -0.81 3.86
CA ARG A 516 -5.89 0.50 3.59
C ARG A 516 -6.55 0.59 2.23
N SER A 517 -6.25 -0.34 1.33
CA SER A 517 -6.82 -0.36 -0.01
C SER A 517 -8.31 -0.68 0.02
N LYS A 518 -9.08 -0.11 -0.90
CA LYS A 518 -10.53 -0.32 -1.01
C LYS A 518 -10.86 -1.46 -1.97
N ALA A 519 -11.58 -2.46 -1.48
CA ALA A 519 -12.16 -3.49 -2.34
C ALA A 519 -13.28 -2.93 -3.25
N PRO A 520 -13.49 -3.48 -4.45
CA PRO A 520 -14.59 -3.07 -5.35
C PRO A 520 -15.96 -3.10 -4.68
N ILE A 521 -16.24 -4.10 -3.85
CA ILE A 521 -17.50 -4.21 -3.10
C ILE A 521 -17.68 -3.07 -2.09
N GLN A 522 -16.59 -2.52 -1.55
CA GLN A 522 -16.63 -1.34 -0.68
C GLN A 522 -17.01 -0.08 -1.46
N LYS A 523 -16.43 0.13 -2.65
CA LYS A 523 -16.79 1.25 -3.54
C LYS A 523 -18.27 1.22 -3.90
N LEU A 524 -18.85 0.02 -4.11
CA LEU A 524 -20.28 -0.17 -4.34
C LEU A 524 -21.12 0.20 -3.10
N THR A 525 -20.67 -0.24 -1.93
CA THR A 525 -21.34 0.05 -0.65
C THR A 525 -21.37 1.55 -0.35
N ASP A 526 -20.28 2.28 -0.64
CA ASP A 526 -20.21 3.74 -0.47
C ASP A 526 -21.24 4.46 -1.37
N LYS A 527 -21.41 4.01 -2.63
CA LYS A 527 -22.44 4.54 -3.54
C LYS A 527 -23.86 4.30 -3.03
N VAL A 528 -24.12 3.09 -2.50
CA VAL A 528 -25.43 2.76 -1.93
C VAL A 528 -25.71 3.63 -0.71
N SER A 529 -24.73 3.84 0.16
CA SER A 529 -24.87 4.70 1.35
C SER A 529 -25.20 6.15 0.99
N ALA A 530 -24.58 6.69 -0.06
CA ALA A 530 -24.81 8.06 -0.51
C ALA A 530 -26.27 8.31 -0.98
N ILE A 531 -26.96 7.28 -1.49
CA ILE A 531 -28.36 7.35 -1.88
C ILE A 531 -29.28 7.04 -0.68
N PHE A 532 -28.88 6.12 0.17
CA PHE A 532 -29.69 5.61 1.28
C PHE A 532 -30.01 6.71 2.29
N VAL A 533 -29.06 7.55 2.69
CA VAL A 533 -29.27 8.59 3.71
C VAL A 533 -30.32 9.63 3.28
N PRO A 534 -30.28 10.24 2.09
CA PRO A 534 -31.34 11.13 1.62
C PRO A 534 -32.75 10.48 1.56
N VAL A 535 -32.80 9.21 1.11
CA VAL A 535 -34.08 8.46 1.03
C VAL A 535 -34.68 8.26 2.41
N VAL A 536 -33.84 7.92 3.40
CA VAL A 536 -34.29 7.75 4.78
C VAL A 536 -34.81 9.06 5.38
N VAL A 537 -34.10 10.17 5.16
CA VAL A 537 -34.59 11.50 5.61
C VAL A 537 -35.95 11.80 5.01
N LEU A 538 -36.16 11.50 3.73
CA LEU A 538 -37.47 11.66 3.08
C LEU A 538 -38.53 10.76 3.72
N ILE A 539 -38.20 9.49 4.02
CA ILE A 539 -39.12 8.56 4.70
C ILE A 539 -39.48 9.08 6.10
N ALA A 540 -38.49 9.60 6.84
CA ALA A 540 -38.72 10.16 8.17
C ALA A 540 -39.67 11.38 8.13
N ILE A 541 -39.46 12.28 7.17
CA ILE A 541 -40.36 13.45 6.94
C ILE A 541 -41.74 12.96 6.54
N LEU A 542 -41.85 11.99 5.63
CA LEU A 542 -43.13 11.43 5.22
C LEU A 542 -43.88 10.78 6.39
N ALA A 543 -43.18 9.99 7.20
CA ALA A 543 -43.74 9.41 8.42
C ALA A 543 -44.25 10.50 9.37
N PHE A 544 -43.44 11.57 9.60
CA PHE A 544 -43.90 12.70 10.42
C PHE A 544 -45.17 13.32 9.89
N VAL A 545 -45.29 13.62 8.60
CA VAL A 545 -46.48 14.21 7.96
C VAL A 545 -47.70 13.29 8.08
N VAL A 546 -47.50 11.98 7.79
CA VAL A 546 -48.60 11.00 7.89
C VAL A 546 -49.13 10.93 9.32
N TRP A 547 -48.25 10.81 10.33
CA TRP A 547 -48.69 10.78 11.71
C TRP A 547 -49.26 12.08 12.23
N SER A 548 -48.81 13.24 11.71
CA SER A 548 -49.41 14.56 12.04
C SER A 548 -50.82 14.71 11.53
N ILE A 549 -51.18 14.03 10.42
CA ILE A 549 -52.52 14.11 9.82
C ILE A 549 -53.46 13.01 10.39
N TRP A 550 -53.00 11.76 10.36
CA TRP A 550 -53.85 10.59 10.66
C TRP A 550 -53.53 9.90 12.00
N GLY A 551 -52.57 10.38 12.73
CA GLY A 551 -52.18 9.80 14.02
C GLY A 551 -53.24 10.01 15.12
N PRO A 552 -53.23 9.20 16.21
CA PRO A 552 -54.04 9.46 17.39
C PRO A 552 -53.56 10.68 18.16
N ASP A 553 -54.39 11.29 18.95
CA ASP A 553 -54.00 12.37 19.85
C ASP A 553 -53.14 11.83 21.02
N PRO A 554 -52.08 12.54 21.38
CA PRO A 554 -51.52 13.75 20.79
C PRO A 554 -50.68 13.49 19.53
N LYS A 555 -51.20 13.85 18.35
CA LYS A 555 -50.64 13.56 17.01
C LYS A 555 -49.15 13.90 16.88
N PHE A 556 -48.76 15.11 17.35
CA PHE A 556 -47.41 15.60 17.22
C PHE A 556 -46.40 14.72 17.97
N VAL A 557 -46.74 14.21 19.17
CA VAL A 557 -45.87 13.33 19.95
C VAL A 557 -45.53 12.04 19.19
N TYR A 558 -46.57 11.42 18.61
CA TYR A 558 -46.43 10.22 17.81
C TYR A 558 -45.64 10.49 16.51
N ALA A 559 -45.94 11.59 15.84
CA ALA A 559 -45.28 12.03 14.62
C ALA A 559 -43.79 12.29 14.89
N PHE A 560 -43.44 13.01 15.95
CA PHE A 560 -42.06 13.33 16.33
C PHE A 560 -41.29 12.09 16.79
N ALA A 561 -41.94 11.21 17.57
CA ALA A 561 -41.34 9.95 17.99
C ALA A 561 -41.00 9.04 16.77
N CYS A 562 -41.90 8.94 15.78
CA CYS A 562 -41.68 8.21 14.54
C CYS A 562 -40.55 8.82 13.73
N LEU A 563 -40.51 10.16 13.58
CA LEU A 563 -39.43 10.88 12.90
C LEU A 563 -38.07 10.51 13.51
N LEU A 564 -37.94 10.64 14.83
CA LEU A 564 -36.70 10.32 15.56
C LEU A 564 -36.34 8.84 15.44
N ALA A 565 -37.32 7.95 15.61
CA ALA A 565 -37.07 6.50 15.54
C ALA A 565 -36.58 6.09 14.13
N VAL A 566 -37.15 6.64 13.06
CA VAL A 566 -36.71 6.37 11.68
C VAL A 566 -35.32 6.89 11.45
N LEU A 567 -35.03 8.16 11.82
CA LEU A 567 -33.69 8.74 11.64
C LEU A 567 -32.60 7.95 12.37
N ILE A 568 -32.91 7.43 13.55
CA ILE A 568 -31.97 6.69 14.39
C ILE A 568 -31.80 5.27 13.87
N VAL A 569 -32.89 4.51 13.65
CA VAL A 569 -32.81 3.11 13.23
C VAL A 569 -32.17 2.93 11.87
N ALA A 570 -32.28 3.94 11.03
CA ALA A 570 -31.71 3.91 9.69
C ALA A 570 -30.21 4.26 9.61
N CYS A 571 -29.57 4.56 10.73
CA CYS A 571 -28.13 4.79 10.74
C CYS A 571 -27.38 3.54 10.20
N PRO A 572 -26.64 3.63 9.06
CA PRO A 572 -25.92 2.47 8.53
C PRO A 572 -24.55 2.29 9.20
N CYS A 573 -24.52 2.36 10.57
CA CYS A 573 -23.26 2.35 11.33
C CYS A 573 -22.39 1.11 11.04
N ALA A 574 -23.02 -0.08 10.96
CA ALA A 574 -22.33 -1.32 10.66
C ALA A 574 -21.81 -1.44 9.23
N LEU A 575 -22.41 -0.67 8.28
CA LEU A 575 -22.08 -0.75 6.86
C LEU A 575 -20.66 -0.26 6.56
N GLY A 576 -20.22 0.82 7.23
CA GLY A 576 -18.86 1.35 7.12
C GLY A 576 -17.78 0.38 7.60
N LEU A 577 -18.14 -0.57 8.49
CA LEU A 577 -17.22 -1.56 9.08
C LEU A 577 -17.23 -2.91 8.34
N ALA A 578 -18.29 -3.22 7.62
CA ALA A 578 -18.56 -4.55 7.06
C ALA A 578 -17.43 -5.07 6.16
N THR A 579 -16.89 -4.23 5.29
CA THR A 579 -15.82 -4.59 4.35
C THR A 579 -14.44 -4.39 4.94
N PRO A 580 -14.06 -3.22 5.48
CA PRO A 580 -12.68 -2.99 5.97
C PRO A 580 -12.26 -4.00 7.03
N MET A 581 -13.11 -4.29 8.00
CA MET A 581 -12.82 -5.27 9.06
C MET A 581 -12.52 -6.67 8.51
N SER A 582 -13.33 -7.13 7.56
CA SER A 582 -13.11 -8.45 6.94
C SER A 582 -11.80 -8.47 6.13
N VAL A 583 -11.53 -7.41 5.37
CA VAL A 583 -10.32 -7.26 4.55
C VAL A 583 -9.06 -7.27 5.43
N MET A 584 -9.01 -6.45 6.47
CA MET A 584 -7.87 -6.40 7.39
C MET A 584 -7.60 -7.76 8.06
N VAL A 585 -8.66 -8.45 8.53
CA VAL A 585 -8.52 -9.81 9.10
C VAL A 585 -8.03 -10.78 8.04
N GLY A 586 -8.54 -10.70 6.81
CA GLY A 586 -8.14 -11.55 5.69
C GLY A 586 -6.68 -11.37 5.31
N ILE A 587 -6.23 -10.13 5.14
CA ILE A 587 -4.84 -9.78 4.79
C ILE A 587 -3.89 -10.23 5.90
N GLY A 588 -4.19 -9.91 7.16
CA GLY A 588 -3.38 -10.36 8.29
C GLY A 588 -3.28 -11.89 8.39
N LYS A 589 -4.37 -12.61 8.06
CA LYS A 589 -4.35 -14.07 8.01
C LYS A 589 -3.55 -14.59 6.82
N GLY A 590 -3.63 -13.94 5.66
CA GLY A 590 -2.81 -14.24 4.48
C GLY A 590 -1.32 -14.15 4.82
N ALA A 591 -0.89 -13.01 5.40
CA ALA A 591 0.49 -12.76 5.78
C ALA A 591 1.05 -13.82 6.74
N LYS A 592 0.28 -14.20 7.79
CA LYS A 592 0.65 -15.29 8.71
C LYS A 592 0.79 -16.68 8.03
N ASN A 593 0.28 -16.84 6.83
CA ASN A 593 0.39 -18.07 6.04
C ASN A 593 1.36 -17.94 4.85
N GLY A 594 2.21 -16.91 4.85
CA GLY A 594 3.18 -16.66 3.79
C GLY A 594 2.55 -16.20 2.47
N ILE A 595 1.33 -15.64 2.52
CA ILE A 595 0.61 -15.09 1.37
C ILE A 595 0.53 -13.58 1.53
N LEU A 596 1.37 -12.85 0.81
CA LEU A 596 1.38 -11.39 0.82
C LEU A 596 0.42 -10.88 -0.25
N ILE A 597 -0.41 -9.93 0.11
CA ILE A 597 -1.48 -9.39 -0.74
C ILE A 597 -1.23 -7.89 -0.86
N LYS A 598 -1.08 -7.37 -2.05
CA LYS A 598 -0.74 -5.98 -2.33
C LYS A 598 -1.94 -5.04 -2.12
N ASN A 599 -3.15 -5.52 -2.39
CA ASN A 599 -4.36 -4.72 -2.23
C ASN A 599 -5.62 -5.58 -1.99
N ALA A 600 -6.68 -4.98 -1.46
CA ALA A 600 -7.95 -5.65 -1.17
C ALA A 600 -8.69 -6.11 -2.45
N GLU A 601 -8.46 -5.42 -3.55
CA GLU A 601 -9.06 -5.74 -4.86
C GLU A 601 -8.57 -7.09 -5.36
N ALA A 602 -7.26 -7.36 -5.25
CA ALA A 602 -6.67 -8.65 -5.58
C ALA A 602 -7.35 -9.81 -4.84
N LEU A 603 -7.57 -9.61 -3.53
CA LEU A 603 -8.19 -10.64 -2.69
C LEU A 603 -9.68 -10.87 -3.05
N GLU A 604 -10.41 -9.83 -3.47
CA GLU A 604 -11.78 -9.97 -3.98
C GLU A 604 -11.81 -10.63 -5.37
N ASN A 605 -10.96 -10.18 -6.30
CA ASN A 605 -10.93 -10.65 -7.67
C ASN A 605 -10.42 -12.10 -7.77
N LEU A 606 -9.49 -12.50 -6.91
CA LEU A 606 -9.05 -13.90 -6.84
C LEU A 606 -10.23 -14.87 -6.64
N ASN A 607 -11.29 -14.47 -5.94
CA ASN A 607 -12.50 -15.30 -5.81
C ASN A 607 -13.19 -15.56 -7.16
N LYS A 608 -13.06 -14.64 -8.11
CA LYS A 608 -13.73 -14.70 -9.43
C LYS A 608 -12.91 -15.47 -10.47
N VAL A 609 -11.60 -15.65 -10.23
CA VAL A 609 -10.67 -16.34 -11.13
C VAL A 609 -11.21 -17.73 -11.51
N ASN A 610 -11.29 -18.00 -12.80
CA ASN A 610 -11.73 -19.26 -13.39
C ASN A 610 -10.64 -19.93 -14.23
N VAL A 611 -9.55 -19.25 -14.57
CA VAL A 611 -8.38 -19.80 -15.26
C VAL A 611 -7.11 -19.39 -14.51
N LEU A 612 -6.25 -20.36 -14.22
CA LEU A 612 -4.88 -20.13 -13.75
C LEU A 612 -3.92 -20.47 -14.86
N VAL A 613 -3.23 -19.48 -15.38
CA VAL A 613 -2.08 -19.66 -16.26
C VAL A 613 -0.85 -19.75 -15.38
N THR A 614 -0.02 -20.76 -15.56
CA THR A 614 1.16 -20.98 -14.73
C THR A 614 2.39 -21.22 -15.59
N ASP A 615 3.49 -20.54 -15.27
CA ASP A 615 4.78 -20.92 -15.82
C ASP A 615 5.19 -22.31 -15.30
N LYS A 616 6.03 -23.00 -16.04
CA LYS A 616 6.58 -24.30 -15.63
C LYS A 616 7.73 -24.11 -14.65
N THR A 617 8.77 -23.37 -15.07
CA THR A 617 10.08 -23.31 -14.40
C THR A 617 10.00 -22.44 -13.13
N GLY A 618 10.52 -22.92 -11.99
CA GLY A 618 10.46 -22.20 -10.72
C GLY A 618 9.07 -22.14 -10.08
N THR A 619 8.00 -22.29 -10.87
CA THR A 619 6.61 -22.26 -10.43
C THR A 619 6.06 -23.66 -10.16
N LEU A 620 5.88 -24.49 -11.18
CA LEU A 620 5.48 -25.90 -11.04
C LEU A 620 6.65 -26.80 -10.64
N THR A 621 7.85 -26.42 -11.04
CA THR A 621 9.13 -27.11 -10.78
C THR A 621 9.98 -26.31 -9.80
N GLU A 622 11.07 -26.92 -9.32
CA GLU A 622 11.94 -26.28 -8.31
C GLU A 622 12.79 -25.13 -8.87
N GLY A 623 12.88 -25.00 -10.22
CA GLY A 623 13.73 -23.99 -10.86
C GLY A 623 15.24 -24.29 -10.69
N LYS A 624 15.58 -25.51 -10.27
CA LYS A 624 16.93 -26.02 -10.06
C LYS A 624 17.20 -27.21 -10.96
N PRO A 625 17.57 -26.98 -12.23
CA PRO A 625 17.84 -28.04 -13.17
C PRO A 625 18.95 -29.00 -12.65
N VAL A 626 18.77 -30.28 -12.89
CA VAL A 626 19.73 -31.32 -12.50
C VAL A 626 20.05 -32.21 -13.69
N VAL A 627 21.33 -32.46 -13.95
CA VAL A 627 21.77 -33.43 -14.97
C VAL A 627 21.47 -34.84 -14.49
N GLN A 628 20.53 -35.48 -15.15
CA GLN A 628 20.14 -36.88 -14.85
C GLN A 628 20.96 -37.88 -15.63
N LYS A 629 21.24 -37.59 -16.90
CA LYS A 629 21.94 -38.53 -17.78
C LYS A 629 22.85 -37.80 -18.74
N VAL A 630 24.02 -38.35 -18.98
CA VAL A 630 24.94 -37.99 -20.06
C VAL A 630 24.98 -39.16 -21.02
N GLY A 631 24.52 -38.95 -22.26
CA GLY A 631 24.58 -39.91 -23.29
C GLY A 631 25.76 -39.66 -24.20
N THR A 632 26.37 -40.70 -24.69
CA THR A 632 27.58 -40.61 -25.51
C THR A 632 27.33 -41.27 -26.87
N PHE A 633 27.97 -40.68 -27.86
CA PHE A 633 28.04 -41.25 -29.20
C PHE A 633 29.50 -41.38 -29.67
N ASN A 634 29.72 -42.24 -30.64
CA ASN A 634 31.07 -42.48 -31.17
C ASN A 634 32.07 -42.96 -30.10
N GLN A 635 33.27 -42.42 -30.07
CA GLN A 635 34.38 -42.86 -29.18
C GLN A 635 34.45 -42.07 -27.87
N TYR A 636 33.51 -41.15 -27.58
CA TYR A 636 33.57 -40.30 -26.41
C TYR A 636 33.03 -41.00 -25.14
N THR A 637 33.64 -40.73 -24.00
CA THR A 637 33.16 -41.20 -22.72
C THR A 637 32.21 -40.17 -22.09
N GLU A 638 31.37 -40.59 -21.14
CA GLU A 638 30.48 -39.69 -20.40
C GLU A 638 31.24 -38.51 -19.72
N SER A 639 32.46 -38.81 -19.19
CA SER A 639 33.28 -37.83 -18.53
C SER A 639 33.84 -36.79 -19.51
N GLU A 640 34.23 -37.18 -20.70
CA GLU A 640 34.68 -36.26 -21.75
C GLU A 640 33.56 -35.37 -22.25
N VAL A 641 32.38 -35.96 -22.60
CA VAL A 641 31.21 -35.18 -23.03
C VAL A 641 30.82 -34.15 -21.95
N LEU A 642 30.78 -34.57 -20.69
CA LEU A 642 30.42 -33.67 -19.57
C LEU A 642 31.47 -32.60 -19.35
N GLN A 643 32.77 -32.94 -19.48
CA GLN A 643 33.89 -32.00 -19.32
C GLN A 643 33.89 -30.92 -20.39
N PHE A 644 33.75 -31.28 -21.66
CA PHE A 644 33.64 -30.32 -22.77
C PHE A 644 32.42 -29.43 -22.64
N ALA A 645 31.28 -30.03 -22.28
CA ALA A 645 30.09 -29.26 -22.02
C ALA A 645 30.26 -28.28 -20.84
N ALA A 646 30.89 -28.73 -19.74
CA ALA A 646 31.09 -27.88 -18.57
C ALA A 646 32.14 -26.79 -18.81
N ASN A 647 33.22 -27.10 -19.52
CA ASN A 647 34.23 -26.09 -19.89
C ASN A 647 33.62 -24.92 -20.67
N LEU A 648 32.78 -25.23 -21.67
CA LEU A 648 32.17 -24.20 -22.48
C LEU A 648 31.13 -23.38 -21.69
N ASN A 649 30.36 -24.03 -20.82
CA ASN A 649 29.30 -23.39 -20.06
C ASN A 649 29.78 -22.53 -18.86
N GLN A 650 31.09 -22.50 -18.50
CA GLN A 650 31.61 -21.65 -17.41
C GLN A 650 31.33 -20.17 -17.62
N ASN A 651 31.23 -19.72 -18.87
CA ASN A 651 30.97 -18.33 -19.24
C ASN A 651 29.45 -18.05 -19.49
N SER A 652 28.58 -19.03 -19.30
CA SER A 652 27.13 -18.90 -19.49
C SER A 652 26.41 -18.68 -18.17
N THR A 653 25.52 -17.71 -18.13
CA THR A 653 24.63 -17.45 -16.98
C THR A 653 23.33 -18.23 -17.02
N HIS A 654 23.18 -19.15 -17.98
CA HIS A 654 21.95 -19.91 -18.13
C HIS A 654 21.81 -21.00 -17.04
N PRO A 655 20.61 -21.21 -16.43
CA PRO A 655 20.43 -22.24 -15.37
C PRO A 655 20.85 -23.68 -15.77
N LEU A 656 20.69 -24.04 -17.05
CA LEU A 656 21.16 -25.33 -17.55
C LEU A 656 22.69 -25.44 -17.53
N ALA A 657 23.41 -24.34 -17.73
CA ALA A 657 24.86 -24.29 -17.67
C ALA A 657 25.34 -24.59 -16.24
N GLU A 658 24.71 -24.00 -15.24
CA GLU A 658 25.01 -24.23 -13.83
C GLU A 658 24.85 -25.72 -13.45
N ALA A 659 23.75 -26.34 -13.91
CA ALA A 659 23.53 -27.77 -13.69
C ALA A 659 24.65 -28.64 -14.27
N ILE A 660 25.12 -28.32 -15.48
CA ILE A 660 26.23 -29.03 -16.14
C ILE A 660 27.53 -28.87 -15.36
N ILE A 661 27.86 -27.63 -14.97
CA ILE A 661 29.08 -27.31 -14.19
C ILE A 661 29.05 -28.02 -12.84
N LYS A 662 27.91 -27.95 -12.14
CA LYS A 662 27.74 -28.61 -10.84
C LYS A 662 27.97 -30.11 -10.95
N LYS A 663 27.40 -30.75 -11.99
CA LYS A 663 27.57 -32.20 -12.23
C LYS A 663 29.02 -32.59 -12.54
N ALA A 664 29.72 -31.74 -13.32
CA ALA A 664 31.16 -31.97 -13.62
C ALA A 664 32.02 -31.87 -12.35
N LYS A 665 31.73 -30.88 -11.49
CA LYS A 665 32.43 -30.74 -10.17
C LYS A 665 32.10 -31.91 -9.25
N GLU A 666 30.88 -32.40 -9.19
CA GLU A 666 30.52 -33.59 -8.39
C GLU A 666 31.27 -34.85 -8.83
N LYS A 667 31.57 -34.97 -10.14
CA LYS A 667 32.39 -36.08 -10.69
C LYS A 667 33.90 -35.84 -10.56
N GLY A 668 34.33 -34.71 -9.97
CA GLY A 668 35.76 -34.38 -9.76
C GLY A 668 36.49 -34.01 -11.05
N LEU A 669 35.77 -33.58 -12.12
CA LEU A 669 36.41 -33.22 -13.38
C LEU A 669 37.08 -31.84 -13.27
N SER A 670 38.30 -31.72 -13.81
CA SER A 670 39.01 -30.44 -13.91
C SER A 670 38.39 -29.60 -15.03
N LEU A 671 38.02 -28.36 -14.74
CA LEU A 671 37.43 -27.44 -15.71
C LEU A 671 38.51 -26.53 -16.28
N GLU A 672 38.57 -26.44 -17.62
CA GLU A 672 39.43 -25.54 -18.38
C GLU A 672 38.62 -24.38 -18.94
N GLN A 673 39.22 -23.19 -19.05
CA GLN A 673 38.55 -22.05 -19.63
C GLN A 673 38.40 -22.20 -21.16
N ALA A 674 37.17 -21.94 -21.66
CA ALA A 674 36.92 -21.87 -23.07
C ALA A 674 37.34 -20.53 -23.67
N SER A 675 37.89 -20.56 -24.87
CA SER A 675 38.17 -19.36 -25.70
C SER A 675 37.12 -19.22 -26.81
N ASN A 676 37.00 -18.03 -27.39
CA ASN A 676 36.03 -17.71 -28.44
C ASN A 676 34.57 -18.07 -28.07
N PHE A 677 34.22 -17.84 -26.80
CA PHE A 677 32.86 -18.11 -26.34
C PHE A 677 31.83 -17.19 -26.98
N GLU A 678 30.78 -17.74 -27.55
CA GLU A 678 29.63 -17.03 -28.13
C GLU A 678 28.33 -17.63 -27.59
N ASN A 679 27.45 -16.77 -27.15
CA ASN A 679 26.09 -17.15 -26.72
C ASN A 679 25.13 -16.88 -27.86
N ILE A 680 24.53 -17.92 -28.42
CA ILE A 680 23.58 -17.85 -29.53
C ILE A 680 22.17 -17.92 -28.96
N SER A 681 21.54 -16.77 -28.93
CA SER A 681 20.24 -16.57 -28.25
C SER A 681 19.19 -17.61 -28.70
N GLY A 682 18.58 -18.30 -27.71
CA GLY A 682 17.54 -19.31 -27.93
C GLY A 682 18.02 -20.64 -28.52
N LYS A 683 19.32 -20.82 -28.81
CA LYS A 683 19.86 -22.02 -29.45
C LYS A 683 20.94 -22.75 -28.61
N GLY A 684 21.83 -21.99 -27.94
CA GLY A 684 22.90 -22.60 -27.18
C GLY A 684 24.18 -21.76 -27.16
N VAL A 685 25.30 -22.39 -26.89
CA VAL A 685 26.62 -21.76 -26.79
C VAL A 685 27.64 -22.45 -27.71
N SER A 686 28.58 -21.65 -28.24
CA SER A 686 29.70 -22.11 -29.05
C SER A 686 31.02 -21.62 -28.49
N GLY A 687 32.12 -22.31 -28.75
CA GLY A 687 33.48 -21.88 -28.39
C GLY A 687 34.52 -22.95 -28.57
N GLN A 688 35.79 -22.66 -28.17
CA GLN A 688 36.88 -23.59 -28.26
C GLN A 688 37.39 -24.00 -26.89
N THR A 689 37.58 -25.32 -26.66
CA THR A 689 38.18 -25.85 -25.44
C THR A 689 39.07 -27.05 -25.78
N GLY A 690 40.26 -27.12 -25.20
CA GLY A 690 41.26 -28.15 -25.50
C GLY A 690 41.69 -28.18 -26.99
N GLY A 691 41.64 -27.03 -27.68
CA GLY A 691 41.98 -26.93 -29.11
C GLY A 691 40.91 -27.44 -30.07
N LYS A 692 39.73 -27.81 -29.58
CA LYS A 692 38.58 -28.32 -30.35
C LYS A 692 37.40 -27.32 -30.34
N GLU A 693 36.66 -27.27 -31.44
CA GLU A 693 35.44 -26.50 -31.49
C GLU A 693 34.29 -27.27 -30.82
N VAL A 694 33.64 -26.66 -29.85
CA VAL A 694 32.56 -27.29 -29.08
C VAL A 694 31.29 -26.45 -29.19
N LEU A 695 30.15 -27.13 -29.47
CA LEU A 695 28.84 -26.51 -29.41
C LEU A 695 28.01 -27.25 -28.37
N VAL A 696 27.26 -26.49 -27.54
CA VAL A 696 26.30 -27.06 -26.60
C VAL A 696 24.97 -26.36 -26.78
N GLY A 697 23.93 -27.09 -27.20
CA GLY A 697 22.63 -26.46 -27.45
C GLY A 697 21.55 -27.39 -27.98
N ASN A 698 20.46 -26.78 -28.46
CA ASN A 698 19.31 -27.50 -28.99
C ASN A 698 19.48 -27.89 -30.46
N GLU A 699 18.48 -28.57 -31.04
CA GLU A 699 18.46 -28.98 -32.44
C GLU A 699 18.56 -27.81 -33.43
N SER A 700 18.06 -26.62 -33.06
CA SER A 700 18.17 -25.40 -33.88
C SER A 700 19.62 -24.90 -34.01
N LEU A 701 20.44 -25.12 -32.98
CA LEU A 701 21.88 -24.86 -33.04
C LEU A 701 22.55 -25.79 -34.03
N LEU A 702 22.28 -27.10 -34.00
CA LEU A 702 22.84 -28.07 -34.92
C LEU A 702 22.47 -27.77 -36.37
N LYS A 703 21.23 -27.38 -36.63
CA LYS A 703 20.76 -26.96 -37.97
C LYS A 703 21.51 -25.72 -38.48
N GLN A 704 21.80 -24.75 -37.62
CA GLN A 704 22.56 -23.55 -37.96
C GLN A 704 24.00 -23.87 -38.41
N TYR A 705 24.61 -24.90 -37.81
CA TYR A 705 25.97 -25.34 -38.15
C TYR A 705 25.96 -26.50 -39.15
N ASN A 706 24.80 -26.80 -39.78
CA ASN A 706 24.62 -27.87 -40.79
C ASN A 706 25.01 -29.27 -40.28
N ILE A 707 24.81 -29.53 -39.03
CA ILE A 707 25.07 -30.83 -38.41
C ILE A 707 23.80 -31.68 -38.49
N THR A 708 23.89 -32.84 -39.15
CA THR A 708 22.77 -33.77 -39.33
C THR A 708 22.66 -34.73 -38.13
N ILE A 709 21.44 -34.99 -37.70
CA ILE A 709 21.14 -35.97 -36.64
C ILE A 709 20.72 -37.28 -37.26
N ASP A 710 21.46 -38.34 -36.97
CA ASP A 710 21.10 -39.70 -37.43
C ASP A 710 19.81 -40.18 -36.77
N GLN A 711 19.06 -41.02 -37.45
CA GLN A 711 17.76 -41.54 -36.98
C GLN A 711 17.88 -42.26 -35.62
N THR A 712 18.93 -42.99 -35.39
CA THR A 712 19.19 -43.69 -34.12
C THR A 712 19.43 -42.72 -32.97
N ILE A 713 20.12 -41.60 -33.21
CA ILE A 713 20.30 -40.51 -32.25
C ILE A 713 18.98 -39.84 -31.99
N ALA A 714 18.21 -39.54 -33.07
CA ALA A 714 16.91 -38.87 -32.93
C ALA A 714 15.91 -39.67 -32.09
N GLU A 715 15.88 -41.01 -32.27
CA GLU A 715 15.02 -41.93 -31.49
C GLU A 715 15.41 -41.93 -30.00
N GLN A 716 16.71 -41.98 -29.67
CA GLN A 716 17.18 -41.90 -28.28
C GLN A 716 16.86 -40.57 -27.60
N ILE A 717 17.07 -39.47 -28.32
CA ILE A 717 16.74 -38.13 -27.83
C ILE A 717 15.22 -37.99 -27.60
N THR A 718 14.43 -38.52 -28.54
CA THR A 718 12.96 -38.52 -28.40
C THR A 718 12.52 -39.27 -27.15
N ALA A 719 13.09 -40.42 -26.88
CA ALA A 719 12.78 -41.22 -25.69
C ALA A 719 13.11 -40.48 -24.38
N GLU A 720 14.21 -39.68 -24.31
CA GLU A 720 14.54 -38.85 -23.16
C GLU A 720 13.58 -37.65 -23.02
N GLN A 721 13.19 -37.03 -24.15
CA GLN A 721 12.25 -35.90 -24.14
C GLN A 721 10.83 -36.38 -23.77
N GLU A 722 10.40 -37.54 -24.13
CA GLU A 722 9.14 -38.15 -23.72
C GLU A 722 9.06 -38.44 -22.21
N GLN A 723 10.22 -38.54 -21.54
CA GLN A 723 10.32 -38.62 -20.09
C GLN A 723 10.33 -37.23 -19.41
N GLY A 724 10.08 -36.15 -20.14
CA GLY A 724 10.05 -34.78 -19.61
C GLY A 724 11.43 -34.14 -19.43
N LYS A 725 12.50 -34.66 -20.06
CA LYS A 725 13.85 -34.10 -19.93
C LYS A 725 14.13 -33.12 -21.06
N THR A 726 14.83 -32.03 -20.70
CA THR A 726 15.41 -31.12 -21.68
C THR A 726 16.76 -31.67 -22.12
N VAL A 727 16.94 -31.87 -23.43
CA VAL A 727 18.17 -32.45 -23.98
C VAL A 727 18.99 -31.35 -24.67
N SER A 728 20.24 -31.21 -24.26
CA SER A 728 21.25 -30.37 -24.91
C SER A 728 22.27 -31.28 -25.59
N PHE A 729 22.42 -31.10 -26.93
CA PHE A 729 23.45 -31.77 -27.67
C PHE A 729 24.83 -31.22 -27.37
N VAL A 730 25.84 -32.06 -27.38
CA VAL A 730 27.25 -31.69 -27.28
C VAL A 730 27.94 -32.15 -28.57
N THR A 731 28.50 -31.21 -29.32
CA THR A 731 29.26 -31.52 -30.53
C THR A 731 30.71 -31.10 -30.35
N ILE A 732 31.61 -31.83 -30.91
CA ILE A 732 33.06 -31.60 -30.91
C ILE A 732 33.52 -31.71 -32.37
N ASP A 733 34.17 -30.65 -32.87
CA ASP A 733 34.62 -30.56 -34.28
C ASP A 733 33.54 -30.96 -35.29
N HIS A 734 32.33 -30.37 -35.14
CA HIS A 734 31.11 -30.62 -35.95
C HIS A 734 30.54 -32.05 -35.88
N ASN A 735 31.07 -32.93 -35.04
CA ASN A 735 30.51 -34.28 -34.81
C ASN A 735 29.72 -34.34 -33.53
N ILE A 736 28.58 -34.98 -33.50
CA ILE A 736 27.79 -35.18 -32.30
C ILE A 736 28.55 -36.15 -31.38
N ALA A 737 29.13 -35.64 -30.32
CA ALA A 737 29.84 -36.42 -29.30
C ALA A 737 28.91 -37.08 -28.29
N GLY A 738 27.80 -36.38 -27.99
CA GLY A 738 26.83 -36.89 -27.02
C GLY A 738 25.72 -35.89 -26.72
N TYR A 739 25.01 -36.12 -25.64
CA TYR A 739 23.97 -35.20 -25.12
C TYR A 739 23.98 -35.20 -23.59
N VAL A 740 23.48 -34.11 -23.05
CA VAL A 740 23.19 -33.95 -21.63
C VAL A 740 21.68 -33.83 -21.43
N ALA A 741 21.07 -34.77 -20.73
CA ALA A 741 19.67 -34.76 -20.38
C ALA A 741 19.49 -34.17 -19.00
N ILE A 742 18.77 -33.05 -18.95
CA ILE A 742 18.59 -32.23 -17.77
C ILE A 742 17.09 -32.22 -17.43
N THR A 743 16.78 -32.34 -16.16
CA THR A 743 15.39 -32.26 -15.67
C THR A 743 15.32 -31.21 -14.58
N ASP A 744 14.29 -30.39 -14.62
CA ASP A 744 13.91 -29.54 -13.52
C ASP A 744 12.84 -30.29 -12.69
N PRO A 745 13.12 -30.72 -11.46
CA PRO A 745 12.21 -31.57 -10.68
C PRO A 745 10.89 -30.85 -10.41
N ILE A 746 9.78 -31.56 -10.60
CA ILE A 746 8.45 -31.07 -10.23
C ILE A 746 8.37 -31.01 -8.70
N LYS A 747 7.90 -29.85 -8.15
CA LYS A 747 7.69 -29.70 -6.71
C LYS A 747 6.68 -30.76 -6.22
N VAL A 748 6.98 -31.41 -5.11
CA VAL A 748 6.16 -32.49 -4.53
C VAL A 748 4.70 -32.09 -4.35
N THR A 749 4.45 -30.83 -4.07
CA THR A 749 3.14 -30.25 -3.79
C THR A 749 2.35 -29.87 -5.05
N SER A 750 3.00 -29.73 -6.22
CA SER A 750 2.38 -29.19 -7.44
C SER A 750 1.20 -30.05 -7.93
N LYS A 751 1.34 -31.37 -7.93
CA LYS A 751 0.28 -32.26 -8.41
C LYS A 751 -1.00 -32.15 -7.56
N GLU A 752 -0.84 -32.15 -6.24
CA GLU A 752 -1.97 -32.02 -5.32
C GLU A 752 -2.63 -30.65 -5.45
N ALA A 753 -1.82 -29.57 -5.56
CA ALA A 753 -2.31 -28.19 -5.69
C ALA A 753 -3.10 -27.98 -6.99
N VAL A 754 -2.59 -28.50 -8.12
CA VAL A 754 -3.30 -28.47 -9.43
C VAL A 754 -4.64 -29.19 -9.32
N HIS A 755 -4.67 -30.38 -8.74
CA HIS A 755 -5.90 -31.12 -8.55
C HIS A 755 -6.92 -30.39 -7.67
N GLN A 756 -6.48 -29.76 -6.56
CA GLN A 756 -7.35 -28.98 -5.68
C GLN A 756 -7.90 -27.73 -6.38
N LEU A 757 -7.10 -27.03 -7.19
CA LEU A 757 -7.55 -25.88 -7.98
C LEU A 757 -8.62 -26.29 -9.01
N MET A 758 -8.42 -27.40 -9.71
CA MET A 758 -9.43 -27.94 -10.64
C MET A 758 -10.74 -28.33 -9.93
N GLN A 759 -10.65 -28.90 -8.73
CA GLN A 759 -11.84 -29.18 -7.89
C GLN A 759 -12.60 -27.92 -7.48
N MET A 760 -11.90 -26.79 -7.34
CA MET A 760 -12.49 -25.48 -7.06
C MET A 760 -13.07 -24.79 -8.31
N GLY A 761 -13.04 -25.45 -9.48
CA GLY A 761 -13.54 -24.91 -10.73
C GLY A 761 -12.60 -23.96 -11.43
N VAL A 762 -11.29 -24.05 -11.17
CA VAL A 762 -10.25 -23.27 -11.84
C VAL A 762 -9.57 -24.16 -12.89
N ASP A 763 -9.65 -23.75 -14.14
CA ASP A 763 -8.93 -24.41 -15.24
C ASP A 763 -7.44 -24.03 -15.14
N VAL A 764 -6.54 -25.04 -15.21
CA VAL A 764 -5.10 -24.79 -15.13
C VAL A 764 -4.49 -24.95 -16.53
N VAL A 765 -3.79 -23.90 -16.97
CA VAL A 765 -3.07 -23.84 -18.25
C VAL A 765 -1.58 -23.66 -17.97
N MET A 766 -0.75 -24.60 -18.40
CA MET A 766 0.70 -24.51 -18.27
C MET A 766 1.29 -23.82 -19.51
N ILE A 767 2.15 -22.83 -19.30
CA ILE A 767 2.92 -22.16 -20.37
C ILE A 767 4.41 -22.40 -20.13
N THR A 768 5.17 -22.68 -21.17
CA THR A 768 6.62 -22.92 -21.07
C THR A 768 7.35 -22.64 -22.38
N GLY A 769 8.60 -22.18 -22.27
CA GLY A 769 9.53 -22.09 -23.40
C GLY A 769 10.07 -23.44 -23.88
N ASP A 770 9.82 -24.53 -23.15
CA ASP A 770 10.28 -25.87 -23.51
C ASP A 770 9.63 -26.41 -24.80
N ASN A 771 10.26 -27.45 -25.37
CA ASN A 771 9.68 -28.16 -26.52
C ASN A 771 8.37 -28.85 -26.14
N SER A 772 7.53 -29.11 -27.16
CA SER A 772 6.18 -29.67 -26.98
C SER A 772 6.18 -31.06 -26.31
N LYS A 773 7.19 -31.92 -26.55
CA LYS A 773 7.29 -33.26 -25.94
C LYS A 773 7.53 -33.18 -24.43
N THR A 774 8.51 -32.36 -24.02
CA THR A 774 8.80 -32.14 -22.61
C THR A 774 7.63 -31.47 -21.88
N ALA A 775 7.01 -30.46 -22.50
CA ALA A 775 5.83 -29.78 -21.95
C ALA A 775 4.65 -30.77 -21.76
N LYS A 776 4.38 -31.63 -22.74
CA LYS A 776 3.34 -32.64 -22.65
C LYS A 776 3.59 -33.63 -21.51
N ALA A 777 4.82 -34.13 -21.38
CA ALA A 777 5.17 -35.07 -20.31
C ALA A 777 4.95 -34.47 -18.90
N VAL A 778 5.31 -33.22 -18.71
CA VAL A 778 5.08 -32.50 -17.43
C VAL A 778 3.58 -32.30 -17.20
N ALA A 779 2.85 -31.82 -18.21
CA ALA A 779 1.41 -31.60 -18.13
C ALA A 779 0.65 -32.88 -17.77
N ASP A 780 0.97 -33.99 -18.46
CA ASP A 780 0.36 -35.32 -18.22
C ASP A 780 0.65 -35.82 -16.79
N SER A 781 1.88 -35.61 -16.28
CA SER A 781 2.26 -36.03 -14.93
C SER A 781 1.49 -35.27 -13.83
N LEU A 782 1.14 -33.99 -14.10
CA LEU A 782 0.39 -33.11 -13.20
C LEU A 782 -1.13 -33.20 -13.41
N GLY A 783 -1.59 -33.86 -14.52
CA GLY A 783 -3.00 -33.93 -14.88
C GLY A 783 -3.54 -32.63 -15.52
N ILE A 784 -2.68 -31.79 -16.05
CA ILE A 784 -3.02 -30.52 -16.74
C ILE A 784 -3.43 -30.85 -18.17
N LYS A 785 -4.64 -30.44 -18.59
CA LYS A 785 -5.19 -30.72 -19.91
C LYS A 785 -4.72 -29.75 -21.00
N HIS A 786 -4.44 -28.51 -20.60
CA HIS A 786 -4.10 -27.44 -21.54
C HIS A 786 -2.67 -26.94 -21.24
N TYR A 787 -1.80 -27.02 -22.24
CA TYR A 787 -0.44 -26.51 -22.16
C TYR A 787 -0.04 -25.86 -23.49
N ILE A 788 0.84 -24.86 -23.37
CA ILE A 788 1.39 -24.10 -24.50
C ILE A 788 2.90 -24.19 -24.39
N ALA A 789 3.55 -24.70 -25.40
CA ALA A 789 4.98 -24.95 -25.47
C ALA A 789 5.69 -23.97 -26.41
N GLN A 790 7.02 -23.85 -26.31
CA GLN A 790 7.87 -23.04 -27.17
C GLN A 790 7.47 -21.56 -27.19
N THR A 791 6.99 -21.03 -26.04
CA THR A 791 6.54 -19.64 -25.91
C THR A 791 7.68 -18.68 -25.60
N LEU A 792 7.65 -17.53 -26.25
CA LEU A 792 8.45 -16.35 -25.89
C LEU A 792 7.71 -15.52 -24.82
N PRO A 793 8.35 -14.59 -24.12
CA PRO A 793 7.70 -13.72 -23.15
C PRO A 793 6.47 -12.97 -23.70
N GLU A 794 6.52 -12.49 -24.94
CA GLU A 794 5.41 -11.82 -25.61
C GLU A 794 4.23 -12.76 -25.88
N ASP A 795 4.49 -14.03 -26.15
CA ASP A 795 3.43 -15.03 -26.38
C ASP A 795 2.64 -15.31 -25.10
N LYS A 796 3.32 -15.27 -23.91
CA LYS A 796 2.67 -15.42 -22.60
C LYS A 796 1.67 -14.29 -22.39
N LEU A 797 2.06 -13.05 -22.67
CA LEU A 797 1.21 -11.87 -22.59
C LEU A 797 -0.01 -11.98 -23.53
N ASN A 798 0.23 -12.36 -24.78
CA ASN A 798 -0.82 -12.48 -25.79
C ASN A 798 -1.83 -13.57 -25.46
N GLU A 799 -1.40 -14.66 -24.86
CA GLU A 799 -2.30 -15.75 -24.45
C GLU A 799 -3.23 -15.32 -23.30
N ILE A 800 -2.71 -14.53 -22.33
CA ILE A 800 -3.54 -13.95 -21.27
C ILE A 800 -4.60 -13.03 -21.87
N LYS A 801 -4.21 -12.14 -22.81
CA LYS A 801 -5.16 -11.26 -23.51
C LYS A 801 -6.26 -12.03 -24.22
N LYS A 802 -5.93 -13.11 -24.95
CA LYS A 802 -6.91 -13.96 -25.63
C LYS A 802 -7.90 -14.58 -24.65
N LEU A 803 -7.42 -15.06 -23.50
CA LEU A 803 -8.28 -15.64 -22.47
C LEU A 803 -9.21 -14.57 -21.87
N GLN A 804 -8.70 -13.35 -21.63
CA GLN A 804 -9.49 -12.22 -21.15
C GLN A 804 -10.53 -11.77 -22.18
N GLU A 805 -10.18 -11.70 -23.48
CA GLU A 805 -11.10 -11.39 -24.57
C GLU A 805 -12.21 -12.46 -24.71
N ALA A 806 -11.91 -13.72 -24.37
CA ALA A 806 -12.89 -14.80 -24.28
C ALA A 806 -13.78 -14.71 -23.02
N GLY A 807 -13.69 -13.63 -22.24
CA GLY A 807 -14.48 -13.39 -21.03
C GLY A 807 -14.04 -14.22 -19.82
N LYS A 808 -12.83 -14.78 -19.83
CA LYS A 808 -12.25 -15.48 -18.67
C LYS A 808 -11.62 -14.47 -17.71
N ILE A 809 -11.66 -14.79 -16.42
CA ILE A 809 -10.94 -14.07 -15.38
C ILE A 809 -9.69 -14.86 -15.06
N VAL A 810 -8.55 -14.31 -15.44
CA VAL A 810 -7.28 -15.02 -15.52
C VAL A 810 -6.36 -14.63 -14.36
N ALA A 811 -5.85 -15.64 -13.64
CA ALA A 811 -4.68 -15.46 -12.78
C ALA A 811 -3.44 -15.97 -13.51
N MET A 812 -2.32 -15.27 -13.37
CA MET A 812 -1.01 -15.72 -13.85
C MET A 812 -0.09 -16.00 -12.66
N ALA A 813 0.57 -17.16 -12.66
CA ALA A 813 1.58 -17.51 -11.67
C ALA A 813 2.96 -17.67 -12.33
N GLY A 814 3.96 -16.95 -11.85
CA GLY A 814 5.32 -16.96 -12.40
C GLY A 814 6.37 -16.53 -11.38
N ASP A 815 7.66 -16.71 -11.70
CA ASP A 815 8.79 -16.39 -10.82
C ASP A 815 9.87 -15.52 -11.48
N GLY A 816 9.86 -15.40 -12.82
CA GLY A 816 10.90 -14.75 -13.60
C GLY A 816 10.57 -13.35 -14.10
N ILE A 817 11.64 -12.62 -14.49
CA ILE A 817 11.53 -11.33 -15.20
C ILE A 817 10.70 -11.48 -16.49
N ASN A 818 10.81 -12.63 -17.16
CA ASN A 818 10.08 -12.94 -18.38
C ASN A 818 8.57 -13.04 -18.19
N ASP A 819 8.11 -13.23 -16.95
CA ASP A 819 6.69 -13.34 -16.61
C ASP A 819 6.07 -12.01 -16.19
N ALA A 820 6.88 -11.01 -15.85
CA ALA A 820 6.42 -9.73 -15.33
C ALA A 820 5.36 -9.04 -16.23
N PRO A 821 5.51 -8.97 -17.57
CA PRO A 821 4.47 -8.42 -18.44
C PRO A 821 3.16 -9.22 -18.40
N ALA A 822 3.25 -10.54 -18.29
CA ALA A 822 2.09 -11.43 -18.20
C ALA A 822 1.41 -11.36 -16.82
N LEU A 823 2.20 -11.25 -15.73
CA LEU A 823 1.72 -11.02 -14.38
C LEU A 823 0.93 -9.70 -14.29
N ALA A 824 1.50 -8.60 -14.82
CA ALA A 824 0.87 -7.29 -14.81
C ALA A 824 -0.40 -7.20 -15.69
N GLN A 825 -0.47 -7.97 -16.79
CA GLN A 825 -1.63 -8.01 -17.70
C GLN A 825 -2.78 -8.82 -17.12
N SER A 826 -2.50 -9.87 -16.34
CA SER A 826 -3.54 -10.74 -15.81
C SER A 826 -4.49 -10.01 -14.85
N ASP A 827 -5.68 -10.58 -14.62
CA ASP A 827 -6.61 -10.02 -13.63
C ASP A 827 -6.06 -10.16 -12.20
N ILE A 828 -5.19 -11.16 -11.98
CA ILE A 828 -4.43 -11.36 -10.74
C ILE A 828 -3.06 -11.96 -11.07
N GLY A 829 -2.00 -11.19 -10.87
CA GLY A 829 -0.62 -11.67 -10.89
C GLY A 829 -0.24 -12.32 -9.56
N ILE A 830 0.38 -13.50 -9.61
CA ILE A 830 0.84 -14.25 -8.44
C ILE A 830 2.33 -14.54 -8.61
N ALA A 831 3.17 -13.84 -7.85
CA ALA A 831 4.62 -14.06 -7.86
C ALA A 831 5.02 -15.14 -6.84
N MET A 832 6.03 -15.94 -7.22
CA MET A 832 6.71 -16.83 -6.29
C MET A 832 7.78 -16.04 -5.52
N GLY A 833 7.80 -16.12 -4.20
CA GLY A 833 8.75 -15.40 -3.35
C GLY A 833 10.22 -15.83 -3.53
N THR A 834 10.44 -16.93 -4.23
CA THR A 834 11.77 -17.37 -4.71
C THR A 834 12.16 -16.73 -6.05
N GLY A 835 11.25 -15.97 -6.65
CA GLY A 835 11.43 -15.31 -7.93
C GLY A 835 12.21 -13.99 -7.84
N THR A 836 12.22 -13.27 -8.97
CA THR A 836 12.91 -11.98 -9.07
C THR A 836 12.12 -10.85 -8.44
N ASP A 837 12.80 -9.83 -7.95
CA ASP A 837 12.15 -8.62 -7.38
C ASP A 837 11.17 -7.98 -8.38
N VAL A 838 11.49 -7.98 -9.68
CA VAL A 838 10.61 -7.45 -10.75
C VAL A 838 9.29 -8.24 -10.86
N ALA A 839 9.34 -9.57 -10.72
CA ALA A 839 8.13 -10.40 -10.72
C ALA A 839 7.27 -10.13 -9.48
N ILE A 840 7.91 -9.96 -8.32
CA ILE A 840 7.25 -9.63 -7.04
C ILE A 840 6.57 -8.25 -7.13
N GLU A 841 7.25 -7.27 -7.70
CA GLU A 841 6.70 -5.91 -7.86
C GLU A 841 5.53 -5.87 -8.86
N SER A 842 5.57 -6.69 -9.89
CA SER A 842 4.53 -6.76 -10.94
C SER A 842 3.27 -7.54 -10.52
N ALA A 843 3.32 -8.29 -9.42
CA ALA A 843 2.23 -9.13 -8.97
C ALA A 843 1.38 -8.48 -7.87
N GLU A 844 0.09 -8.81 -7.80
CA GLU A 844 -0.83 -8.43 -6.74
C GLU A 844 -0.75 -9.36 -5.52
N ILE A 845 -0.27 -10.59 -5.70
CA ILE A 845 -0.11 -11.57 -4.63
C ILE A 845 1.29 -12.17 -4.70
N THR A 846 2.00 -12.23 -3.59
CA THR A 846 3.31 -12.87 -3.49
C THR A 846 3.25 -14.04 -2.51
N LEU A 847 3.73 -15.21 -2.95
CA LEU A 847 3.80 -16.42 -2.15
C LEU A 847 5.23 -16.61 -1.65
N LEU A 848 5.49 -16.32 -0.40
CA LEU A 848 6.85 -16.33 0.18
C LEU A 848 7.60 -17.65 0.00
N LYS A 849 6.89 -18.77 -0.05
CA LYS A 849 7.48 -20.10 -0.28
C LYS A 849 7.64 -20.49 -1.75
N GLY A 850 7.02 -19.75 -2.66
CA GLY A 850 6.99 -20.15 -4.05
C GLY A 850 6.33 -21.50 -4.31
N ASP A 851 5.32 -21.90 -3.53
CA ASP A 851 4.59 -23.17 -3.64
C ASP A 851 3.16 -22.96 -4.13
N LEU A 852 2.70 -23.77 -5.09
CA LEU A 852 1.33 -23.72 -5.59
C LEU A 852 0.26 -23.97 -4.52
N LYS A 853 0.56 -24.68 -3.44
CA LYS A 853 -0.35 -24.77 -2.28
C LYS A 853 -0.70 -23.39 -1.72
N GLY A 854 0.20 -22.41 -1.83
CA GLY A 854 -0.08 -21.01 -1.49
C GLY A 854 -1.24 -20.44 -2.30
N ILE A 855 -1.33 -20.75 -3.60
CA ILE A 855 -2.46 -20.32 -4.46
C ILE A 855 -3.76 -20.95 -3.98
N VAL A 856 -3.76 -22.24 -3.64
CA VAL A 856 -4.93 -22.94 -3.09
C VAL A 856 -5.39 -22.25 -1.81
N LYS A 857 -4.48 -22.01 -0.87
CA LYS A 857 -4.78 -21.30 0.40
C LYS A 857 -5.31 -19.89 0.15
N ALA A 858 -4.69 -19.15 -0.81
CA ALA A 858 -5.12 -17.80 -1.18
C ALA A 858 -6.55 -17.81 -1.77
N LYS A 859 -6.87 -18.78 -2.63
CA LYS A 859 -8.21 -18.94 -3.22
C LYS A 859 -9.26 -19.29 -2.16
N VAL A 860 -8.94 -20.19 -1.23
CA VAL A 860 -9.80 -20.52 -0.07
C VAL A 860 -10.02 -19.30 0.81
N LEU A 861 -8.96 -18.54 1.11
CA LEU A 861 -9.04 -17.31 1.91
C LEU A 861 -9.94 -16.27 1.23
N SER A 862 -9.73 -16.03 -0.06
CA SER A 862 -10.52 -15.12 -0.88
C SER A 862 -12.01 -15.51 -0.86
N HIS A 863 -12.32 -16.79 -1.08
CA HIS A 863 -13.71 -17.29 -1.03
C HIS A 863 -14.37 -17.04 0.33
N LYS A 864 -13.66 -17.37 1.43
CA LYS A 864 -14.14 -17.16 2.79
C LYS A 864 -14.30 -15.68 3.13
N LEU A 865 -13.39 -14.83 2.66
CA LEU A 865 -13.44 -13.38 2.81
C LEU A 865 -14.68 -12.80 2.14
N VAL A 866 -14.87 -13.08 0.84
CA VAL A 866 -16.01 -12.53 0.06
C VAL A 866 -17.34 -13.00 0.67
N ARG A 867 -17.42 -14.27 1.10
CA ARG A 867 -18.59 -14.78 1.82
C ARG A 867 -18.82 -14.05 3.14
N ASN A 868 -17.76 -13.77 3.89
CA ASN A 868 -17.83 -13.04 5.16
C ASN A 868 -18.30 -11.59 4.94
N ILE A 869 -17.76 -10.90 3.92
CA ILE A 869 -18.20 -9.54 3.55
C ILE A 869 -19.69 -9.53 3.18
N LYS A 870 -20.14 -10.47 2.34
CA LYS A 870 -21.56 -10.58 1.97
C LYS A 870 -22.47 -10.81 3.18
N GLN A 871 -22.04 -11.64 4.14
CA GLN A 871 -22.76 -11.85 5.40
C GLN A 871 -22.81 -10.57 6.25
N ASN A 872 -21.70 -9.86 6.36
CA ASN A 872 -21.63 -8.59 7.08
C ASN A 872 -22.54 -7.54 6.46
N LEU A 873 -22.55 -7.41 5.13
CA LEU A 873 -23.45 -6.51 4.43
C LEU A 873 -24.93 -6.90 4.65
N LEU A 874 -25.23 -8.21 4.63
CA LEU A 874 -26.57 -8.70 4.94
C LEU A 874 -26.98 -8.27 6.36
N PHE A 875 -26.14 -8.48 7.37
CA PHE A 875 -26.44 -8.06 8.74
C PHE A 875 -26.61 -6.54 8.84
N ALA A 876 -25.74 -5.76 8.21
CA ALA A 876 -25.80 -4.32 8.23
C ALA A 876 -27.10 -3.76 7.62
N PHE A 877 -27.61 -4.37 6.55
CA PHE A 877 -28.87 -3.94 5.91
C PHE A 877 -30.13 -4.52 6.54
N LEU A 878 -30.07 -5.74 7.07
CA LEU A 878 -31.24 -6.45 7.59
C LEU A 878 -31.92 -5.67 8.72
N TYR A 879 -31.14 -5.15 9.67
CA TYR A 879 -31.66 -4.34 10.78
C TYR A 879 -32.35 -3.07 10.28
N ASN A 880 -31.81 -2.43 9.27
CA ASN A 880 -32.36 -1.18 8.72
C ASN A 880 -33.63 -1.45 7.89
N VAL A 881 -33.61 -2.48 7.03
CA VAL A 881 -34.77 -2.83 6.17
C VAL A 881 -35.99 -3.25 7.01
N LEU A 882 -35.76 -3.98 8.09
CA LEU A 882 -36.84 -4.36 9.02
C LEU A 882 -37.19 -3.22 9.99
N GLY A 883 -36.21 -2.48 10.45
CA GLY A 883 -36.39 -1.44 11.46
C GLY A 883 -37.10 -0.19 10.97
N ILE A 884 -36.81 0.26 9.72
CA ILE A 884 -37.41 1.49 9.18
C ILE A 884 -38.94 1.42 9.09
N PRO A 885 -39.56 0.38 8.51
CA PRO A 885 -41.03 0.26 8.51
C PRO A 885 -41.64 0.21 9.90
N ILE A 886 -40.96 -0.54 10.85
CA ILE A 886 -41.45 -0.64 12.23
C ILE A 886 -41.36 0.73 12.93
N ALA A 887 -40.26 1.47 12.73
CA ALA A 887 -40.05 2.80 13.27
C ALA A 887 -41.03 3.83 12.68
N ALA A 888 -41.41 3.67 11.38
CA ALA A 888 -42.42 4.48 10.73
C ALA A 888 -43.83 4.15 11.24
N GLY A 889 -44.01 3.11 12.09
CA GLY A 889 -45.27 2.81 12.75
C GLY A 889 -46.18 1.83 12.02
N ILE A 890 -45.66 1.02 11.09
CA ILE A 890 -46.45 0.04 10.32
C ILE A 890 -47.16 -0.98 11.22
N LEU A 891 -46.66 -1.26 12.41
CA LEU A 891 -47.27 -2.20 13.37
C LEU A 891 -48.31 -1.55 14.26
N TYR A 892 -48.41 -0.23 14.30
CA TYR A 892 -49.32 0.47 15.20
C TYR A 892 -50.79 0.18 14.92
N PRO A 893 -51.30 0.22 13.65
CA PRO A 893 -52.69 -0.05 13.37
C PRO A 893 -53.16 -1.46 13.80
N SER A 894 -52.26 -2.45 13.80
CA SER A 894 -52.61 -3.83 14.08
C SER A 894 -52.28 -4.26 15.54
N MET A 895 -51.27 -3.70 16.14
CA MET A 895 -50.69 -4.15 17.42
C MET A 895 -50.62 -3.02 18.48
N GLY A 896 -50.79 -1.76 18.08
CA GLY A 896 -50.62 -0.61 18.98
C GLY A 896 -49.16 -0.34 19.35
N ILE A 897 -48.18 -0.95 18.63
CA ILE A 897 -46.76 -0.90 18.97
C ILE A 897 -46.03 0.14 18.11
N LEU A 898 -45.37 1.08 18.77
CA LEU A 898 -44.39 1.99 18.16
C LEU A 898 -42.98 1.67 18.66
N LEU A 899 -42.01 1.79 17.75
CA LEU A 899 -40.61 1.58 18.10
C LEU A 899 -40.08 2.83 18.84
N SER A 900 -39.69 2.64 20.09
CA SER A 900 -39.00 3.70 20.85
C SER A 900 -37.65 4.04 20.21
N PRO A 901 -37.25 5.34 20.15
CA PRO A 901 -35.93 5.76 19.68
C PRO A 901 -34.78 5.09 20.42
N MET A 902 -34.94 4.76 21.69
CA MET A 902 -33.94 4.04 22.49
C MET A 902 -33.75 2.59 22.03
N ILE A 903 -34.86 1.87 21.75
CA ILE A 903 -34.80 0.49 21.22
C ILE A 903 -34.17 0.50 19.81
N ALA A 904 -34.50 1.52 19.00
CA ALA A 904 -33.89 1.74 17.70
C ALA A 904 -32.36 1.87 17.81
N ALA A 905 -31.86 2.68 18.76
CA ALA A 905 -30.42 2.88 18.99
C ALA A 905 -29.74 1.60 19.51
N ALA A 906 -30.39 0.83 20.38
CA ALA A 906 -29.91 -0.46 20.86
C ALA A 906 -29.76 -1.47 19.69
N ALA A 907 -30.78 -1.59 18.82
CA ALA A 907 -30.74 -2.45 17.65
C ALA A 907 -29.57 -2.10 16.71
N MET A 908 -29.28 -0.81 16.51
CA MET A 908 -28.15 -0.34 15.73
C MET A 908 -26.79 -0.72 16.32
N SER A 909 -26.65 -0.61 17.66
CA SER A 909 -25.44 -1.05 18.34
C SER A 909 -25.23 -2.56 18.19
N PHE A 910 -26.28 -3.37 18.29
CA PHE A 910 -26.21 -4.82 18.05
C PHE A 910 -25.85 -5.17 16.59
N SER A 911 -26.29 -4.39 15.61
CA SER A 911 -25.90 -4.56 14.23
C SER A 911 -24.38 -4.45 14.05
N SER A 912 -23.75 -3.42 14.64
CA SER A 912 -22.29 -3.23 14.61
C SER A 912 -21.56 -4.40 15.31
N VAL A 913 -22.06 -4.85 16.47
CA VAL A 913 -21.50 -6.02 17.19
C VAL A 913 -21.55 -7.28 16.33
N SER A 914 -22.67 -7.51 15.64
CA SER A 914 -22.84 -8.68 14.77
C SER A 914 -21.82 -8.72 13.65
N VAL A 915 -21.55 -7.58 13.00
CA VAL A 915 -20.55 -7.43 11.95
C VAL A 915 -19.14 -7.67 12.48
N ILE A 916 -18.77 -7.07 13.62
CA ILE A 916 -17.45 -7.24 14.25
C ILE A 916 -17.21 -8.72 14.60
N VAL A 917 -18.14 -9.37 15.28
CA VAL A 917 -18.01 -10.78 15.67
C VAL A 917 -17.89 -11.68 14.46
N ASN A 918 -18.67 -11.45 13.39
CA ASN A 918 -18.60 -12.23 12.17
C ASN A 918 -17.26 -12.01 11.44
N SER A 919 -16.73 -10.77 11.39
CA SER A 919 -15.42 -10.47 10.79
C SER A 919 -14.28 -11.17 11.55
N LEU A 920 -14.29 -11.11 12.88
CA LEU A 920 -13.28 -11.77 13.73
C LEU A 920 -13.32 -13.30 13.62
N ARG A 921 -14.48 -13.90 13.28
CA ARG A 921 -14.59 -15.36 13.01
C ARG A 921 -13.68 -15.81 11.87
N LEU A 922 -13.35 -14.92 10.92
CA LEU A 922 -12.44 -15.23 9.82
C LEU A 922 -11.02 -15.59 10.31
N ASN A 923 -10.58 -15.06 11.46
CA ASN A 923 -9.30 -15.43 12.08
C ASN A 923 -9.17 -16.92 12.39
N SER A 924 -10.26 -17.57 12.81
CA SER A 924 -10.27 -19.00 13.15
C SER A 924 -10.53 -19.91 11.95
N ALA A 925 -10.74 -19.36 10.74
CA ALA A 925 -11.00 -20.16 9.56
C ALA A 925 -9.75 -20.99 9.15
N LYS A 926 -9.87 -22.29 8.90
CA LYS A 926 -8.80 -23.15 8.35
C LYS A 926 -8.57 -22.82 6.86
N LEU A 927 -7.31 -22.68 6.43
CA LEU A 927 -6.89 -22.47 5.03
C LEU A 927 -6.35 -23.76 4.41
#